data_5d419980fe6f2fe197f80b00f6987435
#
_entry.id   5d419980fe6f2fe197f80b00f6987435
#
_cell.length_a   1.000
_cell.length_b   1.000
_cell.length_c   1.000
_cell.angle_alpha   90.00
_cell.angle_beta   90.00
_cell.angle_gamma   90.00
#
_symmetry.space_group_name_H-M   'P 1'
#
loop_
_entity.id
_entity.type
_entity.pdbx_description
1 polymer ?
#
loop_
_entity_poly.entity_id
_entity_poly.type
_entity_poly.pdbx_seq_one_letter_code
_entity_poly.pdbx_strand_id
1 'polypeptide(L)'
;MRKFVFVLIFLGIGENAFSQLIVSDRVVDNQELVGLLKADIRKQIASGNEISESDLAEYFRQKFSERFFYDYQSFAQRLPHYNAVFNKQEDHAKRALDHMGKYADSTLWKLPFNYLNGEPVNAYALRHLARQHKMVDIALHYFNTDKDPKYIQYFENQMGSLNAALETGEYEKIEDGNGVYEAFRSGYRILNWLWIHNMFLNEPEYSDQDQLTTIATLLQHGQHLYEDNDRFVPGNHQTRGMSSLAMLAILLRDFRGTDLWMDRSMLRLKEHIDKEVNDDGFQFERTVHYHMSDINNYYYVYQLAKLNDIPIDQAWEEKLRGLFTTLVKVAYPDRTAPVLQDDTEIPWAEKNDISGAMTLGYLLFEDPEFGYFATDKVDDRVYWFLSNDQIKMLENIQRKQPTYGSLSFDDTGYFIMREGWDEEDKMMIVSAGLDEDKPDHQHGDMLGIQAIANGHVILPNYQVRYSLEDYGFFKNSMVKNVALVDDQLQGKNYTSNRGGSGFGKFKGLPNPEVIAWETNDHFDFFAGRHDGFKNIGVTYTRQVIFVNDEFWIVKDDFNSENQHNYKQVWQGHYTVENGPGLLRSFAPDASGHDILQLMDVDTVMSDGTRGKQWRVIVKENQKDFSFLTVIYPYKGYSNRLDENSIGRINDWKVGLSEWELEGDAANSLSSDSSTYVFDATAIKGQKFTIQAEGVLDVFIKRTENQLFIYSLDSESQSITLIPKGKGKKERKTLEPGSRWVVDY
;
A
#
# COMPACT_ATOMS: atom_id res chain seq x y z
N MET A 1 15.36 -10.73 -65.22
CA MET A 1 14.75 -12.06 -65.37
C MET A 1 15.83 -13.10 -65.03
N ARG A 2 15.79 -13.69 -63.86
CA ARG A 2 16.35 -15.00 -63.54
C ARG A 2 15.57 -15.50 -62.34
N LYS A 3 14.71 -16.49 -62.60
CA LYS A 3 13.93 -17.22 -61.60
C LYS A 3 14.89 -18.18 -60.90
N PHE A 4 15.04 -18.08 -59.56
CA PHE A 4 15.62 -19.16 -58.76
C PHE A 4 14.46 -20.03 -58.25
N VAL A 5 14.50 -21.29 -58.68
CA VAL A 5 13.64 -22.36 -58.22
C VAL A 5 14.30 -22.95 -56.98
N PHE A 6 13.68 -22.82 -55.81
CA PHE A 6 14.07 -23.57 -54.61
C PHE A 6 13.38 -24.93 -54.66
N VAL A 7 14.15 -25.96 -54.82
CA VAL A 7 13.73 -27.35 -54.66
C VAL A 7 13.78 -27.65 -53.15
N LEU A 8 12.60 -27.80 -52.52
CA LEU A 8 12.49 -28.36 -51.18
C LEU A 8 12.65 -29.87 -51.26
N ILE A 9 13.78 -30.35 -50.75
CA ILE A 9 13.99 -31.78 -50.48
C ILE A 9 13.24 -32.11 -49.19
N PHE A 10 12.10 -32.80 -49.32
CA PHE A 10 11.44 -33.50 -48.23
C PHE A 10 12.27 -34.72 -47.88
N LEU A 11 13.16 -34.62 -46.86
CA LEU A 11 13.66 -35.79 -46.16
C LEU A 11 12.56 -36.27 -45.21
N GLY A 12 12.04 -37.46 -45.46
CA GLY A 12 11.10 -38.14 -44.60
C GLY A 12 11.73 -38.34 -43.23
N ILE A 13 11.20 -37.62 -42.26
CA ILE A 13 11.37 -37.93 -40.82
C ILE A 13 10.05 -38.60 -40.43
N GLY A 14 10.23 -39.82 -39.88
CA GLY A 14 9.19 -40.74 -39.51
C GLY A 14 8.09 -40.16 -38.64
N GLU A 15 7.01 -40.88 -38.56
CA GLU A 15 5.88 -40.71 -37.68
C GLU A 15 6.37 -40.42 -36.22
N ASN A 16 6.50 -39.16 -35.92
CA ASN A 16 6.59 -38.68 -34.54
C ASN A 16 5.49 -37.66 -34.32
N ALA A 17 4.41 -38.23 -33.80
CA ALA A 17 3.56 -37.61 -32.81
C ALA A 17 3.47 -36.08 -32.97
N PHE A 18 2.36 -35.60 -33.47
CA PHE A 18 1.83 -34.35 -33.00
C PHE A 18 1.77 -34.48 -31.48
N SER A 19 2.74 -33.92 -30.79
CA SER A 19 2.78 -33.94 -29.33
C SER A 19 1.53 -33.20 -28.86
N GLN A 20 0.64 -33.95 -28.25
CA GLN A 20 -0.56 -33.39 -27.64
C GLN A 20 -0.13 -32.26 -26.73
N LEU A 21 -0.65 -31.05 -26.94
CA LEU A 21 -0.38 -29.86 -26.13
C LEU A 21 -1.53 -29.69 -25.16
N ILE A 22 -1.27 -29.07 -24.01
CA ILE A 22 -2.33 -28.63 -23.10
C ILE A 22 -3.21 -27.64 -23.86
N VAL A 23 -4.52 -27.76 -23.75
CA VAL A 23 -5.51 -26.92 -24.42
C VAL A 23 -6.21 -26.01 -23.40
N SER A 24 -6.64 -24.83 -23.87
CA SER A 24 -7.29 -23.81 -23.02
C SER A 24 -8.82 -23.79 -23.16
N ASP A 25 -9.37 -24.44 -24.17
CA ASP A 25 -10.79 -24.35 -24.56
C ASP A 25 -11.67 -25.47 -23.98
N ARG A 26 -11.07 -26.48 -23.36
CA ARG A 26 -11.73 -27.57 -22.66
C ARG A 26 -10.86 -28.24 -21.62
N VAL A 27 -11.47 -29.02 -20.76
CA VAL A 27 -10.76 -29.89 -19.80
C VAL A 27 -10.53 -31.26 -20.47
N VAL A 28 -9.29 -31.75 -20.41
CA VAL A 28 -8.89 -33.05 -21.00
C VAL A 28 -9.37 -34.21 -20.12
N ASP A 29 -9.63 -35.37 -20.74
CA ASP A 29 -9.92 -36.62 -20.02
C ASP A 29 -8.64 -37.29 -19.48
N ASN A 30 -8.80 -38.41 -18.69
CA ASN A 30 -7.68 -39.07 -18.07
C ASN A 30 -6.71 -39.73 -19.08
N GLN A 31 -7.17 -40.17 -20.26
CA GLN A 31 -6.30 -40.73 -21.27
C GLN A 31 -5.46 -39.63 -21.94
N GLU A 32 -6.09 -38.51 -22.24
CA GLU A 32 -5.41 -37.33 -22.74
C GLU A 32 -4.41 -36.80 -21.72
N LEU A 33 -4.80 -36.79 -20.40
CA LEU A 33 -3.92 -36.35 -19.31
C LEU A 33 -2.62 -37.16 -19.25
N VAL A 34 -2.68 -38.50 -19.37
CA VAL A 34 -1.51 -39.36 -19.52
C VAL A 34 -0.68 -38.97 -20.75
N GLY A 35 -1.37 -38.67 -21.86
CA GLY A 35 -0.75 -38.23 -23.11
C GLY A 35 0.05 -36.92 -22.97
N LEU A 36 -0.32 -36.03 -22.05
CA LEU A 36 0.35 -34.75 -21.78
C LEU A 36 1.62 -34.87 -20.93
N LEU A 37 1.82 -35.96 -20.19
CA LEU A 37 3.00 -36.19 -19.37
C LEU A 37 4.32 -36.21 -20.17
N LYS A 38 5.41 -35.79 -19.56
CA LYS A 38 6.76 -35.97 -20.09
C LYS A 38 7.05 -37.47 -20.25
N ALA A 39 7.85 -37.85 -21.24
CA ALA A 39 8.07 -39.28 -21.60
C ALA A 39 8.77 -40.10 -20.50
N ASP A 40 9.69 -39.48 -19.77
CA ASP A 40 10.37 -40.07 -18.62
C ASP A 40 9.41 -40.30 -17.45
N ILE A 41 8.51 -39.39 -17.19
CA ILE A 41 7.48 -39.48 -16.16
C ILE A 41 6.50 -40.63 -16.46
N ARG A 42 6.03 -40.72 -17.72
CA ARG A 42 5.18 -41.89 -18.13
C ARG A 42 5.88 -43.22 -17.89
N LYS A 43 7.18 -43.31 -18.16
CA LYS A 43 7.95 -44.52 -17.87
C LYS A 43 8.09 -44.83 -16.38
N GLN A 44 8.13 -43.81 -15.54
CA GLN A 44 8.24 -43.91 -14.09
C GLN A 44 6.93 -44.46 -13.48
N ILE A 45 5.77 -43.99 -13.96
CA ILE A 45 4.45 -44.38 -13.43
C ILE A 45 4.05 -45.74 -13.93
N ALA A 46 4.39 -46.11 -15.17
CA ALA A 46 3.91 -47.33 -15.82
C ALA A 46 4.33 -48.61 -15.05
N SER A 47 3.35 -49.28 -14.45
CA SER A 47 3.49 -50.61 -13.83
C SER A 47 3.22 -51.73 -14.86
N GLY A 48 3.75 -51.58 -16.10
CA GLY A 48 3.48 -52.46 -17.24
C GLY A 48 3.35 -51.65 -18.53
N ASN A 49 2.41 -51.98 -19.41
CA ASN A 49 2.20 -51.27 -20.68
C ASN A 49 1.23 -50.09 -20.61
N GLU A 50 0.40 -50.01 -19.58
CA GLU A 50 -0.61 -48.94 -19.42
C GLU A 50 -0.52 -48.33 -18.04
N ILE A 51 -0.89 -47.04 -17.93
CA ILE A 51 -1.01 -46.30 -16.67
C ILE A 51 -2.51 -46.27 -16.32
N SER A 52 -2.86 -46.84 -15.18
CA SER A 52 -4.22 -46.77 -14.68
C SER A 52 -4.55 -45.43 -14.05
N GLU A 53 -5.83 -45.14 -13.89
CA GLU A 53 -6.30 -43.92 -13.20
C GLU A 53 -5.76 -43.86 -11.76
N SER A 54 -5.80 -45.00 -11.05
CA SER A 54 -5.27 -45.08 -9.69
C SER A 54 -3.76 -44.86 -9.61
N ASP A 55 -2.96 -45.41 -10.55
CA ASP A 55 -1.51 -45.18 -10.59
C ASP A 55 -1.19 -43.68 -10.81
N LEU A 56 -1.96 -43.02 -11.68
CA LEU A 56 -1.81 -41.63 -11.98
C LEU A 56 -2.19 -40.73 -10.80
N ALA A 57 -3.32 -41.00 -10.15
CA ALA A 57 -3.77 -40.27 -8.97
C ALA A 57 -2.79 -40.42 -7.79
N GLU A 58 -2.31 -41.66 -7.53
CA GLU A 58 -1.30 -41.91 -6.50
C GLU A 58 0.01 -41.15 -6.78
N TYR A 59 0.47 -41.12 -8.04
CA TYR A 59 1.63 -40.38 -8.44
C TYR A 59 1.48 -38.88 -8.09
N PHE A 60 0.33 -38.26 -8.43
CA PHE A 60 0.13 -36.84 -8.16
C PHE A 60 -0.07 -36.57 -6.66
N ARG A 61 -0.73 -37.46 -5.89
CA ARG A 61 -0.76 -37.35 -4.43
C ARG A 61 0.65 -37.28 -3.84
N GLN A 62 1.55 -38.17 -4.30
CA GLN A 62 2.94 -38.12 -3.88
C GLN A 62 3.61 -36.82 -4.28
N LYS A 63 3.38 -36.32 -5.51
CA LYS A 63 4.01 -35.05 -5.98
C LYS A 63 3.46 -33.84 -5.23
N PHE A 64 2.19 -33.79 -4.85
CA PHE A 64 1.65 -32.74 -4.00
C PHE A 64 2.24 -32.80 -2.58
N SER A 65 2.38 -33.99 -1.98
CA SER A 65 3.06 -34.16 -0.69
C SER A 65 4.51 -33.62 -0.70
N GLU A 66 5.25 -33.85 -1.80
CA GLU A 66 6.64 -33.43 -1.97
C GLU A 66 6.79 -31.93 -2.31
N ARG A 67 5.83 -31.32 -3.03
CA ARG A 67 6.04 -30.04 -3.73
C ARG A 67 5.17 -28.90 -3.18
N PHE A 68 4.03 -29.22 -2.58
CA PHE A 68 3.16 -28.16 -2.03
C PHE A 68 3.79 -27.56 -0.79
N PHE A 69 3.26 -26.46 -0.29
CA PHE A 69 3.80 -25.74 0.88
C PHE A 69 3.92 -26.62 2.12
N TYR A 70 3.06 -27.61 2.24
CA TYR A 70 3.10 -28.65 3.29
C TYR A 70 2.50 -29.96 2.78
N ASP A 71 2.96 -31.06 3.33
CA ASP A 71 2.39 -32.39 3.05
C ASP A 71 0.94 -32.47 3.51
N TYR A 72 0.03 -32.83 2.59
CA TYR A 72 -1.39 -32.98 2.87
C TYR A 72 -1.68 -33.96 4.03
N GLN A 73 -0.83 -34.96 4.25
CA GLN A 73 -0.96 -35.90 5.36
C GLN A 73 -0.84 -35.23 6.73
N SER A 74 -0.17 -34.07 6.80
CA SER A 74 -0.05 -33.27 8.02
C SER A 74 -1.26 -32.37 8.30
N PHE A 75 -2.25 -32.31 7.39
CA PHE A 75 -3.42 -31.46 7.53
C PHE A 75 -4.22 -31.73 8.81
N ALA A 76 -4.39 -33.00 9.19
CA ALA A 76 -5.11 -33.39 10.40
C ALA A 76 -4.49 -32.84 11.69
N GLN A 77 -3.17 -32.55 11.70
CA GLN A 77 -2.46 -31.92 12.82
C GLN A 77 -2.51 -30.40 12.70
N ARG A 78 -2.50 -29.88 11.49
CA ARG A 78 -2.43 -28.46 11.17
C ARG A 78 -3.76 -27.73 11.43
N LEU A 79 -4.91 -28.37 11.13
CA LEU A 79 -6.22 -27.77 11.34
C LEU A 79 -6.53 -27.43 12.80
N PRO A 80 -6.29 -28.32 13.80
CA PRO A 80 -6.48 -27.97 15.20
C PRO A 80 -5.61 -26.79 15.65
N HIS A 81 -4.36 -26.70 15.18
CA HIS A 81 -3.49 -25.56 15.46
C HIS A 81 -4.05 -24.26 14.84
N TYR A 82 -4.46 -24.30 13.56
CA TYR A 82 -5.13 -23.16 12.92
C TYR A 82 -6.36 -22.69 13.72
N ASN A 83 -7.21 -23.63 14.09
CA ASN A 83 -8.43 -23.34 14.86
C ASN A 83 -8.12 -22.70 16.23
N ALA A 84 -7.07 -23.14 16.91
CA ALA A 84 -6.64 -22.58 18.18
C ALA A 84 -6.07 -21.14 18.04
N VAL A 85 -5.32 -20.90 16.97
CA VAL A 85 -4.67 -19.59 16.74
C VAL A 85 -5.66 -18.54 16.24
N PHE A 86 -6.53 -18.89 15.28
CA PHE A 86 -7.36 -17.92 14.58
C PHE A 86 -8.81 -17.88 15.06
N ASN A 87 -9.34 -18.95 15.65
CA ASN A 87 -10.71 -19.07 16.17
C ASN A 87 -11.79 -18.61 15.16
N LYS A 88 -11.68 -19.06 13.89
CA LYS A 88 -12.55 -18.64 12.77
C LYS A 88 -13.55 -19.72 12.31
N GLN A 89 -13.75 -20.80 13.08
CA GLN A 89 -14.63 -21.90 12.68
C GLN A 89 -16.08 -21.44 12.42
N GLU A 90 -16.62 -20.58 13.29
CA GLU A 90 -17.97 -20.03 13.13
C GLU A 90 -18.08 -19.11 11.91
N ASP A 91 -17.04 -18.30 11.66
CA ASP A 91 -16.98 -17.45 10.48
C ASP A 91 -16.94 -18.27 9.18
N HIS A 92 -16.12 -19.33 9.14
CA HIS A 92 -16.09 -20.24 8.01
C HIS A 92 -17.46 -20.93 7.80
N ALA A 93 -18.07 -21.44 8.87
CA ALA A 93 -19.40 -22.04 8.81
C ALA A 93 -20.45 -21.06 8.26
N LYS A 94 -20.50 -19.84 8.79
CA LYS A 94 -21.42 -18.81 8.35
C LYS A 94 -21.25 -18.47 6.87
N ARG A 95 -19.99 -18.29 6.41
CA ARG A 95 -19.71 -17.97 5.00
C ARG A 95 -19.99 -19.12 4.05
N ALA A 96 -19.71 -20.35 4.47
CA ALA A 96 -20.01 -21.57 3.71
C ALA A 96 -21.53 -21.73 3.52
N LEU A 97 -22.30 -21.70 4.59
CA LEU A 97 -23.75 -21.86 4.56
C LEU A 97 -24.46 -20.71 3.82
N ASP A 98 -24.00 -19.46 3.99
CA ASP A 98 -24.51 -18.31 3.22
C ASP A 98 -24.28 -18.50 1.72
N HIS A 99 -23.09 -18.98 1.33
CA HIS A 99 -22.79 -19.23 -0.08
C HIS A 99 -23.65 -20.34 -0.68
N MET A 100 -23.74 -21.48 -0.01
CA MET A 100 -24.57 -22.63 -0.44
C MET A 100 -26.07 -22.27 -0.45
N GLY A 101 -26.51 -21.37 0.43
CA GLY A 101 -27.88 -20.84 0.43
C GLY A 101 -28.18 -19.85 -0.69
N LYS A 102 -27.15 -19.28 -1.32
CA LYS A 102 -27.28 -18.31 -2.43
C LYS A 102 -27.11 -18.95 -3.81
N TYR A 103 -26.16 -19.86 -3.97
CA TYR A 103 -25.81 -20.45 -5.25
C TYR A 103 -26.08 -21.95 -5.25
N ALA A 104 -26.68 -22.44 -6.32
CA ALA A 104 -26.76 -23.88 -6.57
C ALA A 104 -25.32 -24.44 -6.77
N ASP A 105 -25.14 -25.71 -6.49
CA ASP A 105 -23.89 -26.42 -6.76
C ASP A 105 -23.51 -26.42 -8.26
N SER A 106 -24.51 -26.47 -9.14
CA SER A 106 -24.40 -26.36 -10.60
C SER A 106 -24.80 -24.97 -11.09
N THR A 107 -24.21 -23.92 -10.50
CA THR A 107 -24.57 -22.52 -10.83
C THR A 107 -24.27 -22.14 -12.29
N LEU A 108 -24.91 -21.07 -12.77
CA LEU A 108 -24.62 -20.48 -14.08
C LEU A 108 -23.44 -19.52 -13.99
N TRP A 109 -22.71 -19.37 -15.12
CA TRP A 109 -21.52 -18.51 -15.22
C TRP A 109 -21.69 -17.34 -16.18
N LYS A 110 -22.92 -17.17 -16.74
CA LYS A 110 -23.28 -16.11 -17.65
C LYS A 110 -24.55 -15.40 -17.19
N LEU A 111 -24.53 -14.08 -17.19
CA LEU A 111 -25.70 -13.26 -16.85
C LEU A 111 -26.72 -13.21 -18.00
N PRO A 112 -28.01 -13.07 -17.72
CA PRO A 112 -28.62 -12.97 -16.39
C PRO A 112 -28.96 -14.34 -15.78
N PHE A 113 -28.75 -14.45 -14.46
CA PHE A 113 -29.30 -15.56 -13.67
C PHE A 113 -29.62 -15.07 -12.24
N ASN A 114 -30.34 -15.88 -11.47
CA ASN A 114 -30.80 -15.51 -10.15
C ASN A 114 -30.12 -16.39 -9.06
N TYR A 115 -30.02 -15.82 -7.87
CA TYR A 115 -29.77 -16.60 -6.65
C TYR A 115 -30.89 -17.60 -6.40
N LEU A 116 -30.67 -18.54 -5.48
CA LEU A 116 -31.70 -19.53 -5.06
C LEU A 116 -32.94 -18.88 -4.48
N ASN A 117 -32.86 -17.68 -3.91
CA ASN A 117 -33.99 -16.92 -3.42
C ASN A 117 -34.75 -16.12 -4.52
N GLY A 118 -34.32 -16.23 -5.76
CA GLY A 118 -34.95 -15.57 -6.93
C GLY A 118 -34.46 -14.16 -7.23
N GLU A 119 -33.61 -13.55 -6.39
CA GLU A 119 -33.03 -12.24 -6.68
C GLU A 119 -31.97 -12.31 -7.81
N PRO A 120 -31.85 -11.27 -8.65
CA PRO A 120 -30.90 -11.29 -9.75
C PRO A 120 -29.44 -11.17 -9.26
N VAL A 121 -28.57 -11.97 -9.84
CA VAL A 121 -27.11 -11.85 -9.67
C VAL A 121 -26.59 -10.72 -10.55
N ASN A 122 -25.81 -9.81 -9.99
CA ASN A 122 -25.16 -8.75 -10.73
C ASN A 122 -23.71 -9.09 -11.11
N ALA A 123 -23.10 -8.29 -12.00
CA ALA A 123 -21.74 -8.51 -12.47
C ALA A 123 -20.69 -8.53 -11.35
N TYR A 124 -20.85 -7.70 -10.32
CA TYR A 124 -19.95 -7.66 -9.17
C TYR A 124 -19.98 -8.98 -8.37
N ALA A 125 -21.18 -9.49 -8.09
CA ALA A 125 -21.37 -10.77 -7.41
C ALA A 125 -20.79 -11.94 -8.23
N LEU A 126 -20.98 -11.95 -9.55
CA LEU A 126 -20.39 -12.96 -10.43
C LEU A 126 -18.86 -12.90 -10.43
N ARG A 127 -18.27 -11.71 -10.43
CA ARG A 127 -16.81 -11.54 -10.32
C ARG A 127 -16.27 -12.14 -9.01
N HIS A 128 -17.00 -12.00 -7.91
CA HIS A 128 -16.65 -12.61 -6.63
C HIS A 128 -16.85 -14.14 -6.63
N LEU A 129 -17.94 -14.64 -7.22
CA LEU A 129 -18.17 -16.07 -7.43
C LEU A 129 -17.02 -16.68 -8.22
N ALA A 130 -16.57 -16.03 -9.29
CA ALA A 130 -15.50 -16.51 -10.16
C ALA A 130 -14.14 -16.69 -9.47
N ARG A 131 -13.89 -16.03 -8.34
CA ARG A 131 -12.67 -16.21 -7.52
C ARG A 131 -12.70 -17.48 -6.67
N GLN A 132 -13.87 -18.06 -6.41
CA GLN A 132 -14.08 -19.29 -5.64
C GLN A 132 -13.56 -19.25 -4.19
N HIS A 133 -13.45 -18.07 -3.58
CA HIS A 133 -13.00 -17.93 -2.18
C HIS A 133 -13.86 -18.73 -1.19
N LYS A 134 -15.19 -18.79 -1.45
CA LYS A 134 -16.13 -19.46 -0.55
C LYS A 134 -16.01 -20.98 -0.56
N MET A 135 -15.39 -21.53 -1.58
CA MET A 135 -15.10 -22.98 -1.61
C MET A 135 -14.11 -23.38 -0.52
N VAL A 136 -13.17 -22.48 -0.17
CA VAL A 136 -12.26 -22.69 0.96
C VAL A 136 -13.03 -22.72 2.30
N ASP A 137 -13.98 -21.78 2.48
CA ASP A 137 -14.85 -21.77 3.67
C ASP A 137 -15.66 -23.08 3.77
N ILE A 138 -16.17 -23.60 2.65
CA ILE A 138 -16.90 -24.88 2.57
C ILE A 138 -16.00 -26.06 2.94
N ALA A 139 -14.78 -26.11 2.40
CA ALA A 139 -13.82 -27.15 2.73
C ALA A 139 -13.42 -27.14 4.22
N LEU A 140 -13.13 -25.97 4.79
CA LEU A 140 -12.83 -25.84 6.21
C LEU A 140 -14.05 -26.20 7.08
N HIS A 141 -15.26 -25.86 6.65
CA HIS A 141 -16.50 -26.25 7.35
C HIS A 141 -16.69 -27.77 7.33
N TYR A 142 -16.44 -28.45 6.20
CA TYR A 142 -16.43 -29.92 6.11
C TYR A 142 -15.55 -30.53 7.20
N PHE A 143 -14.30 -30.08 7.33
CA PHE A 143 -13.37 -30.64 8.32
C PHE A 143 -13.70 -30.27 9.77
N ASN A 144 -14.40 -29.17 10.00
CA ASN A 144 -14.80 -28.72 11.34
C ASN A 144 -16.15 -29.30 11.80
N THR A 145 -16.79 -30.12 10.96
CA THR A 145 -18.07 -30.78 11.26
C THR A 145 -17.97 -32.31 11.13
N ASP A 146 -19.07 -32.98 10.78
CA ASP A 146 -19.20 -34.40 10.64
C ASP A 146 -18.66 -34.99 9.31
N LYS A 147 -17.99 -34.17 8.52
CA LYS A 147 -17.46 -34.55 7.20
C LYS A 147 -18.53 -35.04 6.23
N ASP A 148 -19.68 -34.35 6.18
CA ASP A 148 -20.76 -34.71 5.24
C ASP A 148 -20.26 -34.58 3.78
N PRO A 149 -20.27 -35.64 2.98
CA PRO A 149 -19.81 -35.69 1.59
C PRO A 149 -20.40 -34.60 0.68
N LYS A 150 -21.56 -34.06 1.02
CA LYS A 150 -22.21 -33.00 0.24
C LYS A 150 -21.34 -31.75 0.02
N TYR A 151 -20.39 -31.48 0.94
CA TYR A 151 -19.50 -30.32 0.82
C TYR A 151 -18.40 -30.54 -0.22
N ILE A 152 -17.86 -31.75 -0.30
CA ILE A 152 -16.93 -32.15 -1.38
C ILE A 152 -17.69 -32.14 -2.70
N GLN A 153 -18.86 -32.76 -2.77
CA GLN A 153 -19.72 -32.80 -3.95
C GLN A 153 -20.08 -31.37 -4.44
N TYR A 154 -20.34 -30.45 -3.52
CA TYR A 154 -20.64 -29.07 -3.88
C TYR A 154 -19.44 -28.41 -4.58
N PHE A 155 -18.22 -28.62 -4.09
CA PHE A 155 -16.99 -28.13 -4.73
C PHE A 155 -16.82 -28.72 -6.13
N GLU A 156 -16.96 -30.02 -6.29
CA GLU A 156 -16.83 -30.72 -7.56
C GLU A 156 -17.86 -30.24 -8.58
N ASN A 157 -19.13 -30.13 -8.16
CA ASN A 157 -20.19 -29.62 -9.03
C ASN A 157 -20.00 -28.16 -9.46
N GLN A 158 -19.53 -27.30 -8.55
CA GLN A 158 -19.19 -25.92 -8.91
C GLN A 158 -18.07 -25.85 -9.95
N MET A 159 -17.02 -26.64 -9.78
CA MET A 159 -15.93 -26.74 -10.75
C MET A 159 -16.41 -27.35 -12.06
N GLY A 160 -17.18 -28.45 -12.01
CA GLY A 160 -17.75 -29.10 -13.18
C GLY A 160 -18.70 -28.20 -13.98
N SER A 161 -19.51 -27.38 -13.30
CA SER A 161 -20.38 -26.40 -13.95
C SER A 161 -19.59 -25.32 -14.71
N LEU A 162 -18.45 -24.90 -14.17
CA LEU A 162 -17.57 -23.94 -14.86
C LEU A 162 -16.88 -24.58 -16.08
N ASN A 163 -16.43 -25.85 -15.95
CA ASN A 163 -15.83 -26.59 -17.04
C ASN A 163 -16.83 -26.76 -18.20
N ALA A 164 -18.09 -27.11 -17.90
CA ALA A 164 -19.15 -27.20 -18.89
C ALA A 164 -19.49 -25.86 -19.54
N ALA A 165 -19.47 -24.78 -18.77
CA ALA A 165 -19.67 -23.43 -19.30
C ALA A 165 -18.53 -22.99 -20.23
N LEU A 166 -17.29 -23.42 -19.95
CA LEU A 166 -16.14 -23.19 -20.82
C LEU A 166 -16.34 -23.86 -22.19
N GLU A 167 -16.62 -25.16 -22.20
CA GLU A 167 -16.79 -25.94 -23.45
C GLU A 167 -17.92 -25.43 -24.33
N THR A 168 -18.99 -24.92 -23.73
CA THR A 168 -20.13 -24.34 -24.46
C THR A 168 -19.98 -22.84 -24.76
N GLY A 169 -18.99 -22.18 -24.19
CA GLY A 169 -18.82 -20.73 -24.28
C GLY A 169 -19.85 -19.93 -23.48
N GLU A 170 -20.62 -20.58 -22.59
CA GLU A 170 -21.70 -19.98 -21.78
C GLU A 170 -21.17 -19.40 -20.46
N TYR A 171 -20.12 -18.59 -20.51
CA TYR A 171 -19.57 -17.83 -19.39
C TYR A 171 -19.48 -16.33 -19.71
N GLU A 172 -19.50 -15.49 -18.69
CA GLU A 172 -19.48 -14.05 -18.83
C GLU A 172 -18.11 -13.54 -19.31
N LYS A 173 -18.16 -12.81 -20.43
CA LYS A 173 -17.02 -12.05 -21.00
C LYS A 173 -17.39 -10.58 -20.88
N ILE A 174 -17.07 -9.96 -19.74
CA ILE A 174 -17.38 -8.54 -19.53
C ILE A 174 -16.52 -7.69 -20.47
N GLU A 175 -17.15 -6.70 -21.15
CA GLU A 175 -16.52 -5.88 -22.20
C GLU A 175 -15.23 -5.15 -21.76
N ASP A 176 -15.08 -4.86 -20.46
CA ASP A 176 -13.89 -4.24 -19.89
C ASP A 176 -12.74 -5.24 -19.60
N GLY A 177 -12.83 -6.47 -20.12
CA GLY A 177 -11.86 -7.53 -19.86
C GLY A 177 -12.00 -8.21 -18.48
N ASN A 178 -13.01 -7.87 -17.69
CA ASN A 178 -13.17 -8.25 -16.30
C ASN A 178 -14.10 -9.44 -16.09
N GLY A 179 -14.07 -10.40 -17.03
CA GLY A 179 -14.92 -11.60 -17.06
C GLY A 179 -14.48 -12.72 -16.13
N VAL A 180 -15.18 -13.86 -16.24
CA VAL A 180 -14.98 -15.05 -15.38
C VAL A 180 -13.57 -15.64 -15.51
N TYR A 181 -12.99 -15.61 -16.71
CA TYR A 181 -11.63 -16.13 -16.98
C TYR A 181 -10.53 -15.08 -16.99
N GLU A 182 -10.84 -13.82 -16.65
CA GLU A 182 -9.83 -12.77 -16.53
C GLU A 182 -8.75 -13.17 -15.50
N ALA A 183 -7.51 -12.70 -15.69
CA ALA A 183 -6.31 -13.13 -14.98
C ALA A 183 -6.43 -13.11 -13.45
N PHE A 184 -7.03 -12.06 -12.88
CA PHE A 184 -7.22 -11.94 -11.43
C PHE A 184 -8.19 -12.98 -10.87
N ARG A 185 -9.31 -13.25 -11.58
CA ARG A 185 -10.31 -14.23 -11.16
C ARG A 185 -9.77 -15.64 -11.29
N SER A 186 -9.14 -15.94 -12.43
CA SER A 186 -8.48 -17.22 -12.65
C SER A 186 -7.34 -17.44 -11.66
N GLY A 187 -6.53 -16.42 -11.38
CA GLY A 187 -5.45 -16.50 -10.43
C GLY A 187 -5.92 -16.83 -9.00
N TYR A 188 -6.94 -16.14 -8.49
CA TYR A 188 -7.50 -16.47 -7.18
C TYR A 188 -8.20 -17.83 -7.16
N ARG A 189 -8.87 -18.20 -8.22
CA ARG A 189 -9.53 -19.52 -8.34
C ARG A 189 -8.51 -20.64 -8.28
N ILE A 190 -7.42 -20.55 -9.01
CA ILE A 190 -6.31 -21.50 -8.97
C ILE A 190 -5.73 -21.61 -7.55
N LEU A 191 -5.43 -20.49 -6.91
CA LEU A 191 -4.90 -20.46 -5.54
C LEU A 191 -5.84 -21.20 -4.57
N ASN A 192 -7.13 -20.89 -4.62
CA ASN A 192 -8.13 -21.52 -3.76
C ASN A 192 -8.30 -23.01 -4.08
N TRP A 193 -8.32 -23.40 -5.36
CA TRP A 193 -8.47 -24.81 -5.75
C TRP A 193 -7.23 -25.64 -5.43
N LEU A 194 -6.03 -25.10 -5.57
CA LEU A 194 -4.80 -25.76 -5.12
C LEU A 194 -4.83 -26.04 -3.61
N TRP A 195 -5.29 -25.06 -2.85
CA TRP A 195 -5.43 -25.22 -1.41
C TRP A 195 -6.48 -26.28 -1.04
N ILE A 196 -7.66 -26.23 -1.65
CA ILE A 196 -8.76 -27.21 -1.42
C ILE A 196 -8.34 -28.62 -1.87
N HIS A 197 -7.72 -28.73 -3.04
CA HIS A 197 -7.19 -29.98 -3.56
C HIS A 197 -6.22 -30.62 -2.55
N ASN A 198 -5.25 -29.85 -2.06
CA ASN A 198 -4.32 -30.37 -1.04
C ASN A 198 -5.02 -30.80 0.26
N MET A 199 -6.08 -30.08 0.71
CA MET A 199 -6.86 -30.47 1.89
C MET A 199 -7.60 -31.80 1.69
N PHE A 200 -8.15 -32.05 0.50
CA PHE A 200 -9.02 -33.19 0.23
C PHE A 200 -8.26 -34.44 -0.20
N LEU A 201 -6.97 -34.40 -0.52
CA LEU A 201 -6.22 -35.56 -1.06
C LEU A 201 -6.25 -36.81 -0.20
N ASN A 202 -6.53 -36.68 1.08
CA ASN A 202 -6.64 -37.82 2.00
C ASN A 202 -8.11 -38.21 2.35
N GLU A 203 -9.11 -37.59 1.73
CA GLU A 203 -10.50 -37.84 2.01
C GLU A 203 -11.05 -38.92 1.05
N PRO A 204 -11.69 -39.99 1.57
CA PRO A 204 -12.16 -41.11 0.74
C PRO A 204 -13.21 -40.71 -0.30
N GLU A 205 -14.01 -39.69 0.01
CA GLU A 205 -15.06 -39.16 -0.85
C GLU A 205 -14.54 -38.32 -2.01
N TYR A 206 -13.25 -37.90 -1.97
CA TYR A 206 -12.56 -37.22 -3.06
C TYR A 206 -11.84 -38.29 -3.91
N SER A 207 -12.54 -38.88 -4.84
CA SER A 207 -12.08 -40.07 -5.61
C SER A 207 -10.84 -39.77 -6.48
N ASP A 208 -10.16 -40.83 -6.96
CA ASP A 208 -9.06 -40.69 -7.93
C ASP A 208 -9.51 -39.91 -9.18
N GLN A 209 -10.73 -40.18 -9.66
CA GLN A 209 -11.32 -39.43 -10.79
C GLN A 209 -11.46 -37.94 -10.49
N ASP A 210 -11.95 -37.53 -9.30
CA ASP A 210 -12.15 -36.14 -8.92
C ASP A 210 -10.83 -35.43 -8.79
N GLN A 211 -9.82 -36.08 -8.21
CA GLN A 211 -8.46 -35.56 -8.11
C GLN A 211 -7.86 -35.29 -9.48
N LEU A 212 -7.99 -36.22 -10.43
CA LEU A 212 -7.48 -36.08 -11.79
C LEU A 212 -8.26 -35.04 -12.58
N THR A 213 -9.57 -34.93 -12.38
CA THR A 213 -10.39 -33.87 -12.97
C THR A 213 -9.95 -32.49 -12.48
N THR A 214 -9.63 -32.37 -11.19
CA THR A 214 -9.09 -31.09 -10.64
C THR A 214 -7.75 -30.74 -11.28
N ILE A 215 -6.84 -31.72 -11.42
CA ILE A 215 -5.54 -31.51 -12.11
C ILE A 215 -5.75 -31.07 -13.56
N ALA A 216 -6.62 -31.77 -14.30
CA ALA A 216 -6.93 -31.42 -15.70
C ALA A 216 -7.53 -30.00 -15.83
N THR A 217 -8.41 -29.63 -14.90
CA THR A 217 -8.99 -28.29 -14.83
C THR A 217 -7.92 -27.23 -14.53
N LEU A 218 -7.00 -27.51 -13.60
CA LEU A 218 -5.87 -26.61 -13.30
C LEU A 218 -4.93 -26.45 -14.51
N LEU A 219 -4.68 -27.52 -15.28
CA LEU A 219 -3.90 -27.44 -16.51
C LEU A 219 -4.57 -26.56 -17.56
N GLN A 220 -5.89 -26.71 -17.76
CA GLN A 220 -6.66 -25.86 -18.66
C GLN A 220 -6.54 -24.37 -18.27
N HIS A 221 -6.71 -24.06 -16.98
CA HIS A 221 -6.58 -22.70 -16.45
C HIS A 221 -5.17 -22.13 -16.63
N GLY A 222 -4.13 -22.96 -16.44
CA GLY A 222 -2.74 -22.58 -16.67
C GLY A 222 -2.49 -22.23 -18.13
N GLN A 223 -3.00 -23.04 -19.06
CA GLN A 223 -2.86 -22.78 -20.48
C GLN A 223 -3.60 -21.50 -20.91
N HIS A 224 -4.81 -21.30 -20.38
CA HIS A 224 -5.56 -20.07 -20.63
C HIS A 224 -4.80 -18.82 -20.15
N LEU A 225 -4.27 -18.83 -18.92
CA LEU A 225 -3.46 -17.73 -18.39
C LEU A 225 -2.20 -17.49 -19.22
N TYR A 226 -1.55 -18.56 -19.69
CA TYR A 226 -0.36 -18.47 -20.54
C TYR A 226 -0.67 -17.79 -21.88
N GLU A 227 -1.79 -18.14 -22.51
CA GLU A 227 -2.21 -17.60 -23.81
C GLU A 227 -2.66 -16.15 -23.72
N ASP A 228 -3.50 -15.82 -22.74
CA ASP A 228 -4.11 -14.49 -22.61
C ASP A 228 -3.17 -13.41 -22.01
N ASN A 229 -1.99 -13.81 -21.49
CA ASN A 229 -1.04 -12.88 -20.89
C ASN A 229 0.31 -12.83 -21.66
N ASP A 230 0.23 -12.81 -22.98
CA ASP A 230 1.39 -12.69 -23.85
C ASP A 230 2.06 -11.32 -23.79
N ARG A 231 1.35 -10.29 -23.29
CA ARG A 231 1.83 -8.91 -23.12
C ARG A 231 1.72 -8.46 -21.68
N PHE A 232 2.55 -7.49 -21.31
CA PHE A 232 2.46 -6.79 -20.04
C PHE A 232 1.19 -5.94 -20.00
N VAL A 233 0.42 -6.09 -18.93
CA VAL A 233 -0.76 -5.27 -18.59
C VAL A 233 -0.58 -4.79 -17.13
N PRO A 234 -0.48 -3.48 -16.88
CA PRO A 234 -0.22 -2.97 -15.54
C PRO A 234 -1.33 -3.32 -14.54
N GLY A 235 -0.92 -3.51 -13.28
CA GLY A 235 -1.80 -3.71 -12.14
C GLY A 235 -1.90 -5.14 -11.63
N ASN A 236 -2.38 -5.24 -10.41
CA ASN A 236 -2.45 -6.45 -9.60
C ASN A 236 -3.26 -7.60 -10.20
N HIS A 237 -4.07 -7.35 -11.24
CA HIS A 237 -4.82 -8.38 -11.93
C HIS A 237 -3.90 -9.37 -12.66
N GLN A 238 -2.96 -8.85 -13.47
CA GLN A 238 -2.00 -9.72 -14.16
C GLN A 238 -1.01 -10.34 -13.19
N THR A 239 -0.53 -9.58 -12.20
CA THR A 239 0.38 -10.08 -11.16
C THR A 239 -0.21 -11.31 -10.46
N ARG A 240 -1.49 -11.26 -10.06
CA ARG A 240 -2.19 -12.40 -9.45
C ARG A 240 -2.28 -13.60 -10.39
N GLY A 241 -2.62 -13.38 -11.65
CA GLY A 241 -2.69 -14.44 -12.66
C GLY A 241 -1.34 -15.11 -12.88
N MET A 242 -0.28 -14.31 -13.03
CA MET A 242 1.07 -14.81 -13.27
C MET A 242 1.67 -15.52 -12.06
N SER A 243 1.41 -15.04 -10.85
CA SER A 243 1.76 -15.75 -9.63
C SER A 243 1.16 -17.18 -9.60
N SER A 244 -0.12 -17.30 -9.95
CA SER A 244 -0.77 -18.61 -9.99
C SER A 244 -0.27 -19.49 -11.14
N LEU A 245 0.04 -18.91 -12.30
CA LEU A 245 0.65 -19.64 -13.40
C LEU A 245 2.03 -20.21 -13.03
N ALA A 246 2.87 -19.43 -12.33
CA ALA A 246 4.15 -19.90 -11.81
C ALA A 246 3.99 -21.04 -10.80
N MET A 247 3.00 -20.94 -9.89
CA MET A 247 2.69 -22.01 -8.95
C MET A 247 2.30 -23.31 -9.68
N LEU A 248 1.44 -23.24 -10.71
CA LEU A 248 1.09 -24.38 -11.54
C LEU A 248 2.29 -24.96 -12.27
N ALA A 249 3.15 -24.11 -12.82
CA ALA A 249 4.38 -24.55 -13.50
C ALA A 249 5.31 -25.33 -12.56
N ILE A 250 5.39 -24.94 -11.28
CA ILE A 250 6.19 -25.65 -10.27
C ILE A 250 5.54 -26.97 -9.87
N LEU A 251 4.24 -26.94 -9.52
CA LEU A 251 3.54 -28.12 -8.99
C LEU A 251 3.29 -29.19 -10.04
N LEU A 252 2.98 -28.77 -11.27
CA LEU A 252 2.61 -29.64 -12.40
C LEU A 252 3.73 -29.75 -13.44
N ARG A 253 4.98 -29.55 -13.03
CA ARG A 253 6.18 -29.59 -13.90
C ARG A 253 6.42 -30.89 -14.65
N ASP A 254 5.64 -31.92 -14.36
CA ASP A 254 5.69 -33.22 -15.02
C ASP A 254 4.97 -33.24 -16.37
N PHE A 255 4.16 -32.24 -16.64
CA PHE A 255 3.49 -32.07 -17.93
C PHE A 255 4.35 -31.31 -18.94
N ARG A 256 4.17 -31.61 -20.21
CA ARG A 256 4.84 -30.92 -21.31
C ARG A 256 4.24 -29.51 -21.50
N GLY A 257 5.11 -28.53 -21.69
CA GLY A 257 4.72 -27.14 -21.92
C GLY A 257 4.68 -26.27 -20.65
N THR A 258 4.71 -26.86 -19.46
CA THR A 258 4.73 -26.11 -18.20
C THR A 258 6.03 -25.31 -18.01
N ASP A 259 7.11 -25.68 -18.67
CA ASP A 259 8.35 -24.90 -18.70
C ASP A 259 8.10 -23.51 -19.34
N LEU A 260 7.29 -23.45 -20.41
CA LEU A 260 6.88 -22.18 -21.04
C LEU A 260 6.03 -21.30 -20.12
N TRP A 261 5.24 -21.93 -19.24
CA TRP A 261 4.46 -21.20 -18.22
C TRP A 261 5.38 -20.56 -17.19
N MET A 262 6.40 -21.27 -16.76
CA MET A 262 7.39 -20.74 -15.83
C MET A 262 8.11 -19.52 -16.43
N ASP A 263 8.62 -19.66 -17.66
CA ASP A 263 9.29 -18.56 -18.37
C ASP A 263 8.38 -17.34 -18.54
N ARG A 264 7.13 -17.53 -18.98
CA ARG A 264 6.16 -16.46 -19.19
C ARG A 264 5.79 -15.78 -17.86
N SER A 265 5.47 -16.54 -16.84
CA SER A 265 5.03 -16.01 -15.55
C SER A 265 6.17 -15.24 -14.87
N MET A 266 7.39 -15.78 -14.85
CA MET A 266 8.53 -15.07 -14.25
C MET A 266 8.92 -13.82 -15.03
N LEU A 267 8.83 -13.84 -16.37
CA LEU A 267 9.03 -12.65 -17.19
C LEU A 267 8.03 -11.53 -16.81
N ARG A 268 6.74 -11.86 -16.72
CA ARG A 268 5.72 -10.87 -16.36
C ARG A 268 5.86 -10.39 -14.91
N LEU A 269 6.09 -11.29 -13.96
CA LEU A 269 6.31 -10.91 -12.55
C LEU A 269 7.54 -10.01 -12.40
N LYS A 270 8.61 -10.27 -13.18
CA LYS A 270 9.76 -9.37 -13.22
C LYS A 270 9.40 -7.99 -13.79
N GLU A 271 8.65 -7.94 -14.88
CA GLU A 271 8.20 -6.66 -15.46
C GLU A 271 7.32 -5.88 -14.49
N HIS A 272 6.45 -6.54 -13.70
CA HIS A 272 5.64 -5.88 -12.68
C HIS A 272 6.52 -5.29 -11.57
N ILE A 273 7.41 -6.07 -10.98
CA ILE A 273 8.26 -5.57 -9.90
C ILE A 273 9.24 -4.48 -10.39
N ASP A 274 9.63 -4.50 -11.68
CA ASP A 274 10.51 -3.48 -12.26
C ASP A 274 9.78 -2.18 -12.63
N LYS A 275 8.48 -2.23 -12.91
CA LYS A 275 7.70 -1.09 -13.40
C LYS A 275 6.69 -0.54 -12.39
N GLU A 276 6.25 -1.36 -11.46
CA GLU A 276 5.19 -1.03 -10.49
C GLU A 276 5.71 -0.88 -9.06
N VAL A 277 7.01 -1.08 -8.86
CA VAL A 277 7.70 -0.72 -7.63
C VAL A 277 8.70 0.39 -7.97
N ASN A 278 8.53 1.55 -7.39
CA ASN A 278 9.39 2.70 -7.57
C ASN A 278 10.82 2.41 -7.11
N ASP A 279 11.80 3.14 -7.56
CA ASP A 279 13.22 2.92 -7.19
C ASP A 279 13.47 3.08 -5.69
N ASP A 280 12.63 3.87 -4.99
CA ASP A 280 12.62 4.00 -3.52
C ASP A 280 12.00 2.79 -2.78
N GLY A 281 11.46 1.82 -3.51
CA GLY A 281 10.91 0.56 -3.03
C GLY A 281 9.42 0.59 -2.72
N PHE A 282 8.72 1.70 -2.90
CA PHE A 282 7.28 1.78 -2.68
C PHE A 282 6.50 1.35 -3.93
N GLN A 283 5.38 0.65 -3.74
CA GLN A 283 4.48 0.28 -4.83
C GLN A 283 3.81 1.55 -5.42
N PHE A 284 3.75 1.65 -6.75
CA PHE A 284 3.40 2.87 -7.50
C PHE A 284 2.03 3.49 -7.17
N GLU A 285 1.06 2.71 -6.69
CA GLU A 285 -0.26 3.22 -6.27
C GLU A 285 -0.20 4.01 -4.95
N ARG A 286 0.96 4.02 -4.29
CA ARG A 286 1.25 4.81 -3.09
C ARG A 286 0.37 4.47 -1.89
N THR A 287 -0.17 3.25 -1.81
CA THR A 287 -0.97 2.77 -0.68
C THR A 287 -0.27 1.66 0.07
N VAL A 288 -0.39 1.60 1.39
CA VAL A 288 0.14 0.50 2.21
C VAL A 288 -0.63 -0.79 1.90
N HIS A 289 -1.93 -0.71 1.67
CA HIS A 289 -2.79 -1.86 1.38
C HIS A 289 -2.38 -2.58 0.08
N TYR A 290 -2.24 -1.85 -1.04
CA TYR A 290 -1.84 -2.47 -2.32
C TYR A 290 -0.40 -2.91 -2.31
N HIS A 291 0.47 -2.22 -1.58
CA HIS A 291 1.86 -2.65 -1.34
C HIS A 291 1.91 -4.04 -0.66
N MET A 292 1.14 -4.24 0.41
CA MET A 292 1.02 -5.55 1.07
C MET A 292 0.34 -6.61 0.18
N SER A 293 -0.63 -6.20 -0.64
CA SER A 293 -1.31 -7.10 -1.58
C SER A 293 -0.33 -7.66 -2.63
N ASP A 294 0.58 -6.84 -3.13
CA ASP A 294 1.58 -7.27 -4.10
C ASP A 294 2.64 -8.17 -3.47
N ILE A 295 3.06 -7.92 -2.22
CA ILE A 295 3.90 -8.86 -1.46
C ILE A 295 3.30 -10.26 -1.49
N ASN A 296 1.99 -10.41 -1.24
CA ASN A 296 1.33 -11.72 -1.28
C ASN A 296 1.38 -12.37 -2.67
N ASN A 297 1.30 -11.58 -3.76
CA ASN A 297 1.42 -12.12 -5.11
C ASN A 297 2.81 -12.72 -5.40
N TYR A 298 3.87 -12.06 -4.93
CA TYR A 298 5.25 -12.52 -5.13
C TYR A 298 5.65 -13.62 -4.15
N TYR A 299 5.17 -13.55 -2.91
CA TYR A 299 5.47 -14.52 -1.85
C TYR A 299 5.17 -15.96 -2.26
N TYR A 300 3.99 -16.25 -2.81
CA TYR A 300 3.61 -17.63 -3.15
C TYR A 300 4.60 -18.27 -4.11
N VAL A 301 5.05 -17.51 -5.11
CA VAL A 301 6.04 -18.00 -6.09
C VAL A 301 7.41 -18.21 -5.45
N TYR A 302 7.88 -17.20 -4.69
CA TYR A 302 9.16 -17.25 -4.01
C TYR A 302 9.26 -18.45 -3.06
N GLN A 303 8.27 -18.58 -2.19
CA GLN A 303 8.20 -19.65 -1.21
C GLN A 303 8.14 -21.02 -1.87
N LEU A 304 7.29 -21.19 -2.87
CA LEU A 304 7.12 -22.48 -3.55
C LEU A 304 8.38 -22.86 -4.35
N ALA A 305 9.04 -21.90 -4.98
CA ALA A 305 10.31 -22.11 -5.67
C ALA A 305 11.42 -22.54 -4.70
N LYS A 306 11.54 -21.87 -3.54
CA LYS A 306 12.51 -22.23 -2.49
C LYS A 306 12.28 -23.65 -1.96
N LEU A 307 11.03 -24.02 -1.68
CA LEU A 307 10.67 -25.39 -1.21
C LEU A 307 10.94 -26.48 -2.25
N ASN A 308 11.07 -26.13 -3.52
CA ASN A 308 11.29 -27.04 -4.63
C ASN A 308 12.71 -26.93 -5.25
N ASP A 309 13.65 -26.24 -4.60
CA ASP A 309 15.01 -26.02 -5.07
C ASP A 309 15.08 -25.40 -6.49
N ILE A 310 14.09 -24.57 -6.84
CA ILE A 310 14.05 -23.84 -8.10
C ILE A 310 14.75 -22.50 -7.92
N PRO A 311 15.80 -22.20 -8.71
CA PRO A 311 16.53 -20.95 -8.58
C PRO A 311 15.67 -19.75 -8.95
N ILE A 312 15.75 -18.69 -8.15
CA ILE A 312 15.14 -17.38 -8.38
C ILE A 312 16.26 -16.38 -8.67
N ASP A 313 16.01 -15.43 -9.58
CA ASP A 313 16.91 -14.32 -9.87
C ASP A 313 17.18 -13.51 -8.59
N GLN A 314 18.44 -13.31 -8.25
CA GLN A 314 18.86 -12.59 -7.04
C GLN A 314 18.30 -11.14 -7.03
N ALA A 315 18.32 -10.45 -8.17
CA ALA A 315 17.79 -9.08 -8.25
C ALA A 315 16.28 -9.03 -7.97
N TRP A 316 15.54 -10.08 -8.39
CA TRP A 316 14.12 -10.20 -8.08
C TRP A 316 13.88 -10.47 -6.58
N GLU A 317 14.71 -11.34 -5.96
CA GLU A 317 14.65 -11.60 -4.51
C GLU A 317 14.96 -10.33 -3.70
N GLU A 318 15.98 -9.55 -4.10
CA GLU A 318 16.36 -8.29 -3.46
C GLU A 318 15.21 -7.26 -3.53
N LYS A 319 14.52 -7.15 -4.65
CA LYS A 319 13.35 -6.29 -4.79
C LYS A 319 12.17 -6.76 -3.93
N LEU A 320 11.92 -8.07 -3.87
CA LEU A 320 10.90 -8.62 -2.98
C LEU A 320 11.22 -8.31 -1.51
N ARG A 321 12.48 -8.46 -1.08
CA ARG A 321 12.92 -8.06 0.26
C ARG A 321 12.77 -6.55 0.47
N GLY A 322 13.04 -5.76 -0.57
CA GLY A 322 12.86 -4.31 -0.57
C GLY A 322 11.45 -3.86 -0.22
N LEU A 323 10.42 -4.59 -0.67
CA LEU A 323 9.02 -4.31 -0.31
C LEU A 323 8.79 -4.38 1.21
N PHE A 324 9.36 -5.36 1.90
CA PHE A 324 9.28 -5.43 3.37
C PHE A 324 10.08 -4.31 4.06
N THR A 325 11.25 -3.97 3.52
CA THR A 325 12.06 -2.86 4.03
C THR A 325 11.31 -1.52 3.90
N THR A 326 10.53 -1.33 2.85
CA THR A 326 9.68 -0.15 2.66
C THR A 326 8.59 -0.07 3.72
N LEU A 327 7.97 -1.19 4.10
CA LEU A 327 7.02 -1.22 5.22
C LEU A 327 7.68 -0.82 6.55
N VAL A 328 8.93 -1.26 6.81
CA VAL A 328 9.70 -0.80 7.98
C VAL A 328 9.88 0.71 7.93
N LYS A 329 10.34 1.26 6.81
CA LYS A 329 10.64 2.69 6.68
C LYS A 329 9.41 3.58 6.85
N VAL A 330 8.24 3.16 6.34
CA VAL A 330 7.00 3.95 6.41
C VAL A 330 6.24 3.75 7.73
N ALA A 331 6.56 2.73 8.51
CA ALA A 331 5.85 2.39 9.73
C ALA A 331 5.91 3.50 10.79
N TYR A 332 4.83 3.64 11.54
CA TYR A 332 4.79 4.44 12.75
C TYR A 332 5.63 3.81 13.89
N PRO A 333 6.07 4.59 14.88
CA PRO A 333 6.80 4.07 16.04
C PRO A 333 6.06 2.98 16.82
N ASP A 334 4.72 3.01 16.82
CA ASP A 334 3.86 2.00 17.44
C ASP A 334 3.73 0.69 16.62
N ARG A 335 4.56 0.51 15.59
CA ARG A 335 4.62 -0.67 14.70
C ARG A 335 3.43 -0.85 13.77
N THR A 336 2.56 0.14 13.65
CA THR A 336 1.53 0.23 12.60
C THR A 336 2.04 1.06 11.43
N ALA A 337 1.22 1.31 10.42
CA ALA A 337 1.58 2.20 9.31
C ALA A 337 0.48 3.25 9.06
N PRO A 338 0.82 4.39 8.44
CA PRO A 338 -0.16 5.41 8.09
C PRO A 338 -1.19 4.91 7.08
N VAL A 339 -2.36 5.52 7.09
CA VAL A 339 -3.38 5.34 6.05
C VAL A 339 -3.05 6.27 4.88
N LEU A 340 -2.63 5.67 3.78
CA LEU A 340 -2.18 6.38 2.58
C LEU A 340 -3.10 6.08 1.41
N GLN A 341 -3.69 7.12 0.82
CA GLN A 341 -4.55 6.97 -0.35
C GLN A 341 -5.73 5.99 -0.10
N ASP A 342 -6.09 5.15 -1.06
CA ASP A 342 -7.21 4.20 -0.96
C ASP A 342 -6.89 2.94 -0.14
N ASP A 343 -6.79 3.07 1.15
CA ASP A 343 -6.70 1.94 2.09
C ASP A 343 -8.10 1.56 2.59
N THR A 344 -8.58 0.33 2.35
CA THR A 344 -10.01 0.01 2.48
C THR A 344 -10.38 -1.20 3.32
N GLU A 345 -9.43 -1.91 3.91
CA GLU A 345 -9.72 -3.15 4.65
C GLU A 345 -10.58 -2.92 5.88
N ILE A 346 -10.19 -1.96 6.73
CA ILE A 346 -10.94 -1.61 7.94
C ILE A 346 -11.52 -0.21 7.77
N PRO A 347 -12.84 -0.07 7.60
CA PRO A 347 -13.45 1.23 7.41
C PRO A 347 -13.16 2.19 8.56
N TRP A 348 -12.75 3.40 8.24
CA TRP A 348 -12.45 4.47 9.18
C TRP A 348 -11.24 4.23 10.09
N ALA A 349 -10.42 3.22 9.80
CA ALA A 349 -9.14 3.06 10.47
C ALA A 349 -8.23 4.27 10.20
N GLU A 350 -7.43 4.61 11.19
CA GLU A 350 -6.44 5.69 11.15
C GLU A 350 -5.01 5.14 11.06
N LYS A 351 -4.88 3.82 11.17
CA LYS A 351 -3.64 3.05 11.09
C LYS A 351 -3.87 1.78 10.29
N ASN A 352 -2.83 1.33 9.60
CA ASN A 352 -2.78 0.01 8.98
C ASN A 352 -2.03 -0.97 9.89
N ASP A 353 -2.58 -2.16 10.06
CA ASP A 353 -1.86 -3.28 10.66
C ASP A 353 -0.96 -3.93 9.60
N ILE A 354 0.35 -3.81 9.78
CA ILE A 354 1.36 -4.43 8.91
C ILE A 354 1.97 -5.70 9.51
N SER A 355 1.55 -6.09 10.71
CA SER A 355 2.18 -7.18 11.46
C SER A 355 2.13 -8.52 10.73
N GLY A 356 1.04 -8.83 10.05
CA GLY A 356 0.91 -10.06 9.25
C GLY A 356 1.92 -10.12 8.10
N ALA A 357 2.06 -9.03 7.34
CA ALA A 357 3.04 -8.91 6.26
C ALA A 357 4.47 -8.98 6.82
N MET A 358 4.76 -8.27 7.91
CA MET A 358 6.09 -8.27 8.51
C MET A 358 6.46 -9.62 9.14
N THR A 359 5.49 -10.34 9.72
CA THR A 359 5.69 -11.72 10.17
C THR A 359 6.07 -12.61 8.99
N LEU A 360 5.39 -12.47 7.84
CA LEU A 360 5.75 -13.17 6.62
C LEU A 360 7.15 -12.81 6.15
N GLY A 361 7.52 -11.53 6.16
CA GLY A 361 8.88 -11.07 5.81
C GLY A 361 9.95 -11.71 6.70
N TYR A 362 9.70 -11.79 8.00
CA TYR A 362 10.59 -12.52 8.92
C TYR A 362 10.72 -14.01 8.57
N LEU A 363 9.61 -14.68 8.26
CA LEU A 363 9.63 -16.10 7.89
C LEU A 363 10.34 -16.39 6.56
N LEU A 364 10.41 -15.41 5.65
CA LEU A 364 11.09 -15.56 4.36
C LEU A 364 12.59 -15.27 4.43
N PHE A 365 12.99 -14.27 5.23
CA PHE A 365 14.34 -13.69 5.20
C PHE A 365 15.07 -13.78 6.54
N GLU A 366 14.42 -14.23 7.60
CA GLU A 366 14.96 -14.32 8.96
C GLU A 366 15.59 -13.00 9.45
N ASP A 367 15.06 -11.86 8.94
CA ASP A 367 15.57 -10.53 9.29
C ASP A 367 14.98 -10.05 10.62
N PRO A 368 15.83 -9.80 11.66
CA PRO A 368 15.32 -9.36 12.96
C PRO A 368 14.66 -7.97 12.94
N GLU A 369 14.93 -7.12 11.95
CA GLU A 369 14.22 -5.84 11.79
C GLU A 369 12.78 -6.07 11.33
N PHE A 370 12.53 -7.03 10.45
CA PHE A 370 11.16 -7.48 10.13
C PHE A 370 10.50 -8.12 11.36
N GLY A 371 11.28 -8.89 12.13
CA GLY A 371 10.86 -9.49 13.40
C GLY A 371 10.41 -8.47 14.45
N TYR A 372 10.89 -7.22 14.42
CA TYR A 372 10.46 -6.15 15.34
C TYR A 372 8.96 -5.86 15.23
N PHE A 373 8.41 -5.92 14.01
CA PHE A 373 7.00 -5.70 13.72
C PHE A 373 6.17 -6.99 13.77
N ALA A 374 6.81 -8.14 13.70
CA ALA A 374 6.17 -9.44 13.60
C ALA A 374 5.42 -9.82 14.88
N THR A 375 4.35 -10.59 14.70
CA THR A 375 3.59 -11.25 15.77
C THR A 375 3.79 -12.76 15.73
N ASP A 376 3.17 -13.47 16.63
CA ASP A 376 3.19 -14.94 16.69
C ASP A 376 2.33 -15.61 15.60
N LYS A 377 1.76 -14.85 14.68
CA LYS A 377 0.90 -15.34 13.60
C LYS A 377 1.02 -14.49 12.34
N VAL A 378 0.77 -15.09 11.21
CA VAL A 378 0.52 -14.45 9.90
C VAL A 378 -0.98 -14.24 9.70
N ASP A 379 -1.38 -13.65 8.57
CA ASP A 379 -2.77 -13.63 8.15
C ASP A 379 -3.32 -15.06 8.03
N ASP A 380 -4.58 -15.25 8.39
CA ASP A 380 -5.22 -16.58 8.47
C ASP A 380 -5.17 -17.38 7.17
N ARG A 381 -5.21 -16.70 6.02
CA ARG A 381 -5.09 -17.33 4.70
C ARG A 381 -3.65 -17.73 4.38
N VAL A 382 -2.69 -16.87 4.72
CA VAL A 382 -1.26 -17.10 4.48
C VAL A 382 -0.76 -18.31 5.26
N TYR A 383 -1.32 -18.58 6.45
CA TYR A 383 -0.99 -19.73 7.28
C TYR A 383 -0.97 -21.06 6.50
N TRP A 384 -1.88 -21.23 5.57
CA TRP A 384 -2.03 -22.46 4.76
C TRP A 384 -1.00 -22.61 3.65
N PHE A 385 -0.14 -21.62 3.48
CA PHE A 385 0.96 -21.60 2.52
C PHE A 385 2.33 -21.48 3.20
N LEU A 386 2.39 -21.69 4.52
CA LEU A 386 3.63 -21.81 5.28
C LEU A 386 4.10 -23.27 5.28
N SER A 387 5.39 -23.49 5.33
CA SER A 387 5.97 -24.79 5.66
C SER A 387 5.81 -25.11 7.16
N ASN A 388 5.99 -26.37 7.53
CA ASN A 388 5.93 -26.77 8.94
C ASN A 388 7.07 -26.13 9.76
N ASP A 389 8.22 -25.88 9.14
CA ASP A 389 9.34 -25.24 9.82
C ASP A 389 9.09 -23.74 10.05
N GLN A 390 8.46 -23.06 9.09
CA GLN A 390 8.04 -21.68 9.29
C GLN A 390 7.01 -21.52 10.41
N ILE A 391 6.10 -22.47 10.59
CA ILE A 391 5.17 -22.44 11.75
C ILE A 391 5.94 -22.55 13.07
N LYS A 392 6.98 -23.38 13.15
CA LYS A 392 7.83 -23.47 14.35
C LYS A 392 8.65 -22.17 14.59
N MET A 393 9.05 -21.49 13.52
CA MET A 393 9.78 -20.21 13.64
C MET A 393 8.93 -19.14 14.33
N LEU A 394 7.60 -19.18 14.23
CA LEU A 394 6.70 -18.25 14.92
C LEU A 394 6.83 -18.31 16.46
N GLU A 395 7.30 -19.43 17.01
CA GLU A 395 7.48 -19.60 18.45
C GLU A 395 8.71 -18.82 19.00
N ASN A 396 9.65 -18.41 18.13
CA ASN A 396 10.91 -17.80 18.53
C ASN A 396 11.40 -16.73 17.55
N ILE A 397 10.61 -15.67 17.39
CA ILE A 397 10.92 -14.55 16.49
C ILE A 397 12.04 -13.68 17.11
N GLN A 398 13.14 -13.53 16.38
CA GLN A 398 14.21 -12.60 16.72
C GLN A 398 13.77 -11.16 16.41
N ARG A 399 14.00 -10.22 17.32
CA ARG A 399 13.55 -8.82 17.21
C ARG A 399 14.71 -7.86 17.34
N LYS A 400 14.83 -6.93 16.42
CA LYS A 400 15.77 -5.82 16.46
C LYS A 400 15.05 -4.54 16.06
N GLN A 401 15.06 -3.55 16.93
CA GLN A 401 14.51 -2.23 16.64
C GLN A 401 15.21 -1.62 15.42
N PRO A 402 14.47 -1.06 14.44
CA PRO A 402 15.06 -0.35 13.32
C PRO A 402 15.84 0.88 13.74
N THR A 403 16.70 1.37 12.87
CA THR A 403 17.53 2.56 13.14
C THR A 403 17.30 3.70 12.12
N TYR A 404 16.29 3.60 11.28
CA TYR A 404 15.96 4.63 10.34
C TYR A 404 15.44 5.87 11.07
N GLY A 405 16.05 7.03 10.82
CA GLY A 405 15.54 8.34 11.22
C GLY A 405 14.58 8.91 10.18
N SER A 406 14.58 10.23 10.06
CA SER A 406 13.86 10.95 9.01
C SER A 406 14.41 10.60 7.64
N LEU A 407 13.52 10.40 6.66
CA LEU A 407 13.86 9.94 5.32
C LEU A 407 12.84 10.38 4.27
N SER A 408 13.21 10.28 3.00
CA SER A 408 12.31 10.49 1.87
C SER A 408 12.15 9.24 1.02
N PHE A 409 11.00 9.15 0.39
CA PHE A 409 10.69 8.30 -0.75
C PHE A 409 10.52 9.25 -1.94
N ASP A 410 11.63 9.57 -2.61
CA ASP A 410 11.69 10.66 -3.60
C ASP A 410 10.83 10.39 -4.83
N ASP A 411 10.83 9.16 -5.34
CA ASP A 411 10.02 8.77 -6.49
C ASP A 411 8.53 8.66 -6.14
N THR A 412 8.23 8.19 -4.93
CA THR A 412 6.85 8.08 -4.43
C THR A 412 6.30 9.40 -3.94
N GLY A 413 7.16 10.31 -3.50
CA GLY A 413 6.81 11.61 -2.96
C GLY A 413 6.23 11.55 -1.55
N TYR A 414 6.81 10.72 -0.67
CA TYR A 414 6.55 10.73 0.77
C TYR A 414 7.79 11.15 1.53
N PHE A 415 7.62 12.11 2.46
CA PHE A 415 8.68 12.65 3.29
C PHE A 415 8.33 12.41 4.75
N ILE A 416 9.22 11.74 5.48
CA ILE A 416 8.99 11.26 6.84
C ILE A 416 9.96 11.96 7.78
N MET A 417 9.40 12.67 8.75
CA MET A 417 10.10 13.25 9.90
C MET A 417 9.88 12.37 11.11
N ARG A 418 10.94 11.89 11.75
CA ARG A 418 10.86 10.86 12.79
C ARG A 418 11.79 11.17 13.96
N GLU A 419 11.26 11.17 15.19
CA GLU A 419 12.03 11.26 16.42
C GLU A 419 12.80 9.95 16.70
N GLY A 420 12.11 8.82 16.63
CA GLY A 420 12.67 7.52 16.96
C GLY A 420 11.69 6.37 16.76
N TRP A 421 11.90 5.28 17.53
CA TRP A 421 11.14 4.03 17.42
C TRP A 421 10.49 3.57 18.73
N ASP A 422 10.52 4.40 19.77
CA ASP A 422 9.72 4.13 20.97
C ASP A 422 8.24 4.42 20.65
N GLU A 423 7.33 3.64 21.22
CA GLU A 423 5.90 3.67 20.87
C GLU A 423 5.26 5.07 20.97
N GLU A 424 5.84 5.92 21.81
CA GLU A 424 5.35 7.27 22.09
C GLU A 424 6.06 8.36 21.24
N ASP A 425 7.10 7.98 20.48
CA ASP A 425 7.85 8.91 19.65
C ASP A 425 6.99 9.54 18.57
N LYS A 426 7.44 10.69 18.11
CA LYS A 426 6.74 11.50 17.12
C LYS A 426 7.15 11.10 15.71
N MET A 427 6.18 11.11 14.82
CA MET A 427 6.42 10.96 13.39
C MET A 427 5.39 11.76 12.61
N MET A 428 5.84 12.41 11.54
CA MET A 428 4.97 13.04 10.55
C MET A 428 5.34 12.55 9.15
N ILE A 429 4.35 12.38 8.31
CA ILE A 429 4.51 12.09 6.88
C ILE A 429 3.87 13.21 6.06
N VAL A 430 4.61 13.71 5.06
CA VAL A 430 4.14 14.68 4.07
C VAL A 430 3.90 13.96 2.74
N SER A 431 2.75 14.18 2.11
CA SER A 431 2.36 13.63 0.81
C SER A 431 2.61 14.66 -0.29
N ALA A 432 3.65 14.49 -1.09
CA ALA A 432 4.04 15.38 -2.18
C ALA A 432 4.33 14.62 -3.48
N GLY A 433 3.55 13.60 -3.78
CA GLY A 433 3.71 12.76 -4.97
C GLY A 433 2.39 12.49 -5.68
N LEU A 434 2.49 12.10 -6.93
CA LEU A 434 1.37 11.72 -7.78
C LEU A 434 1.86 10.68 -8.80
N ASP A 435 1.12 9.58 -8.95
CA ASP A 435 1.30 8.70 -10.10
C ASP A 435 0.41 9.19 -11.24
N GLU A 436 1.02 9.62 -12.34
CA GLU A 436 0.32 10.19 -13.49
C GLU A 436 -0.34 9.12 -14.37
N ASP A 437 0.26 7.93 -14.44
CA ASP A 437 -0.20 6.84 -15.31
C ASP A 437 -1.44 6.14 -14.73
N LYS A 438 -1.52 6.05 -13.38
CA LYS A 438 -2.62 5.37 -12.69
C LYS A 438 -3.13 6.14 -11.47
N PRO A 439 -3.80 7.29 -11.68
CA PRO A 439 -4.30 8.12 -10.57
C PRO A 439 -5.54 7.54 -9.87
N ASP A 440 -5.88 6.28 -10.11
CA ASP A 440 -7.14 5.67 -9.66
C ASP A 440 -7.31 5.66 -8.15
N HIS A 441 -6.21 5.43 -7.42
CA HIS A 441 -6.23 5.36 -5.96
C HIS A 441 -5.81 6.68 -5.28
N GLN A 442 -5.44 7.70 -6.05
CA GLN A 442 -4.93 8.97 -5.52
C GLN A 442 -6.04 9.84 -4.91
N HIS A 443 -5.70 10.52 -3.81
CA HIS A 443 -6.56 11.44 -3.09
C HIS A 443 -6.24 12.92 -3.40
N GLY A 444 -7.15 13.81 -3.02
CA GLY A 444 -6.91 15.26 -3.03
C GLY A 444 -6.18 15.70 -1.75
N ASP A 445 -4.99 15.14 -1.51
CA ASP A 445 -4.17 15.33 -0.32
C ASP A 445 -2.78 15.89 -0.61
N MET A 446 -2.64 16.59 -1.72
CA MET A 446 -1.35 17.15 -2.14
C MET A 446 -0.80 18.14 -1.11
N LEU A 447 0.46 17.93 -0.69
CA LEU A 447 1.12 18.57 0.46
C LEU A 447 0.38 18.34 1.80
N GLY A 448 -0.51 17.35 1.86
CA GLY A 448 -1.19 16.93 3.09
C GLY A 448 -0.23 16.24 4.05
N ILE A 449 -0.52 16.37 5.34
CA ILE A 449 0.29 15.77 6.41
C ILE A 449 -0.54 14.83 7.27
N GLN A 450 0.12 13.82 7.82
CA GLN A 450 -0.41 12.93 8.85
C GLN A 450 0.62 12.83 9.96
N ALA A 451 0.20 12.74 11.22
CA ALA A 451 1.14 12.68 12.34
C ALA A 451 0.66 11.77 13.47
N ILE A 452 1.62 11.12 14.10
CA ILE A 452 1.46 10.38 15.35
C ILE A 452 2.37 10.99 16.42
N ALA A 453 1.90 10.99 17.66
CA ALA A 453 2.67 11.36 18.84
C ALA A 453 2.05 10.74 20.08
N ASN A 454 2.85 10.37 21.07
CA ASN A 454 2.39 9.75 22.32
C ASN A 454 1.50 8.51 22.09
N GLY A 455 1.78 7.71 21.05
CA GLY A 455 1.00 6.53 20.70
C GLY A 455 -0.34 6.80 19.98
N HIS A 456 -0.71 8.07 19.77
CA HIS A 456 -1.97 8.49 19.14
C HIS A 456 -1.74 9.15 17.79
N VAL A 457 -2.58 8.83 16.80
CA VAL A 457 -2.64 9.59 15.55
C VAL A 457 -3.27 10.94 15.86
N ILE A 458 -2.49 12.00 15.79
CA ILE A 458 -2.91 13.37 16.15
C ILE A 458 -3.44 14.15 14.94
N LEU A 459 -2.96 13.85 13.75
CA LEU A 459 -3.44 14.38 12.49
C LEU A 459 -3.83 13.21 11.57
N PRO A 460 -5.05 12.66 11.72
CA PRO A 460 -5.45 11.48 10.99
C PRO A 460 -5.73 11.75 9.51
N ASN A 461 -5.53 10.72 8.70
CA ASN A 461 -6.25 10.47 7.46
C ASN A 461 -7.11 9.22 7.69
N TYR A 462 -8.27 9.13 7.07
CA TYR A 462 -9.20 8.04 7.34
C TYR A 462 -9.29 7.10 6.15
N GLN A 463 -9.34 5.81 6.44
CA GLN A 463 -9.73 4.84 5.43
C GLN A 463 -11.17 5.10 4.97
N VAL A 464 -11.40 4.94 3.68
CA VAL A 464 -12.70 5.18 3.05
C VAL A 464 -13.27 3.89 2.48
N ARG A 465 -14.60 3.84 2.32
CA ARG A 465 -15.30 2.70 1.75
C ARG A 465 -15.80 3.01 0.35
N TYR A 466 -15.50 2.17 -0.61
CA TYR A 466 -16.00 2.28 -1.98
C TYR A 466 -17.52 2.26 -2.11
N SER A 467 -18.21 1.63 -1.16
CA SER A 467 -19.67 1.53 -1.15
C SER A 467 -20.39 2.77 -0.62
N LEU A 468 -19.67 3.80 -0.15
CA LEU A 468 -20.30 5.03 0.33
C LEU A 468 -20.72 5.91 -0.84
N GLU A 469 -21.91 6.46 -0.75
CA GLU A 469 -22.44 7.40 -1.76
C GLU A 469 -21.56 8.67 -1.84
N ASP A 470 -21.02 9.12 -0.72
CA ASP A 470 -20.14 10.27 -0.57
C ASP A 470 -18.63 9.92 -0.62
N TYR A 471 -18.28 8.78 -1.19
CA TYR A 471 -16.89 8.33 -1.32
C TYR A 471 -15.95 9.37 -1.94
N GLY A 472 -16.40 10.07 -3.00
CA GLY A 472 -15.63 11.14 -3.64
C GLY A 472 -15.33 12.32 -2.71
N PHE A 473 -16.19 12.62 -1.75
CA PHE A 473 -15.91 13.62 -0.72
C PHE A 473 -14.77 13.17 0.21
N PHE A 474 -14.80 11.93 0.67
CA PHE A 474 -13.76 11.40 1.56
C PHE A 474 -12.40 11.14 0.88
N LYS A 475 -12.36 11.09 -0.44
CA LYS A 475 -11.10 11.13 -1.22
C LYS A 475 -10.55 12.55 -1.39
N ASN A 476 -11.30 13.60 -1.08
CA ASN A 476 -10.94 14.98 -1.39
C ASN A 476 -10.47 15.77 -0.16
N SER A 477 -10.05 16.97 -0.41
CA SER A 477 -9.24 17.85 0.44
C SER A 477 -9.91 18.25 1.77
N MET A 478 -11.26 18.33 1.85
CA MET A 478 -11.94 18.74 3.09
C MET A 478 -11.76 17.76 4.25
N VAL A 479 -11.34 16.55 3.97
CA VAL A 479 -11.07 15.52 4.98
C VAL A 479 -9.60 15.13 5.02
N LYS A 480 -8.72 16.09 4.68
CA LYS A 480 -7.25 15.97 4.69
C LYS A 480 -6.65 17.14 5.48
N ASN A 481 -5.39 17.01 5.92
CA ASN A 481 -4.66 18.09 6.59
C ASN A 481 -3.91 18.92 5.55
N VAL A 482 -4.64 19.79 4.87
CA VAL A 482 -4.17 20.58 3.71
C VAL A 482 -4.55 22.05 3.84
N ALA A 483 -3.99 22.87 2.97
CA ALA A 483 -4.42 24.23 2.78
C ALA A 483 -5.29 24.37 1.52
N LEU A 484 -6.25 25.29 1.54
CA LEU A 484 -7.21 25.55 0.47
C LEU A 484 -7.37 27.04 0.22
N VAL A 485 -7.89 27.39 -0.95
CA VAL A 485 -8.19 28.77 -1.37
C VAL A 485 -9.67 28.82 -1.78
N ASP A 486 -10.42 29.75 -1.19
CA ASP A 486 -11.86 29.90 -1.38
C ASP A 486 -12.58 28.56 -1.15
N ASP A 487 -13.39 28.11 -2.11
CA ASP A 487 -14.06 26.81 -2.08
C ASP A 487 -13.43 25.82 -3.08
N GLN A 488 -12.16 26.03 -3.47
CA GLN A 488 -11.47 25.16 -4.41
C GLN A 488 -10.94 23.91 -3.72
N LEU A 489 -11.51 22.76 -4.04
CA LEU A 489 -10.96 21.47 -3.63
C LEU A 489 -9.85 21.04 -4.62
N GLN A 490 -8.90 20.26 -4.14
CA GLN A 490 -7.79 19.76 -4.97
C GLN A 490 -8.25 18.74 -6.00
N GLY A 491 -9.08 17.75 -5.61
CA GLY A 491 -9.61 16.76 -6.54
C GLY A 491 -10.74 17.32 -7.40
N LYS A 492 -10.59 17.26 -8.73
CA LYS A 492 -11.56 17.77 -9.71
C LYS A 492 -12.16 16.63 -10.54
N ASN A 493 -13.43 16.81 -10.94
CA ASN A 493 -14.10 15.92 -11.88
C ASN A 493 -14.08 14.46 -11.46
N TYR A 494 -14.56 14.16 -10.25
CA TYR A 494 -14.70 12.79 -9.76
C TYR A 494 -15.60 11.97 -10.70
N THR A 495 -15.18 10.76 -11.02
CA THR A 495 -15.97 9.79 -11.81
C THR A 495 -15.99 8.45 -11.09
N SER A 496 -17.19 7.91 -10.85
CA SER A 496 -17.32 6.56 -10.32
C SER A 496 -16.97 5.51 -11.36
N ASN A 497 -16.45 4.37 -10.89
CA ASN A 497 -16.14 3.24 -11.75
C ASN A 497 -17.43 2.60 -12.32
N ARG A 498 -17.36 2.09 -13.57
CA ARG A 498 -18.42 1.29 -14.15
C ARG A 498 -18.51 -0.08 -13.47
N GLY A 499 -19.69 -0.53 -13.09
CA GLY A 499 -19.92 -1.86 -12.51
C GLY A 499 -20.34 -1.89 -11.05
N GLY A 500 -20.65 -0.75 -10.45
CA GLY A 500 -21.35 -0.67 -9.15
C GLY A 500 -20.51 -0.92 -7.90
N SER A 501 -19.17 -0.95 -8.02
CA SER A 501 -18.27 -1.08 -6.87
C SER A 501 -18.19 0.18 -6.00
N GLY A 502 -18.64 1.34 -6.52
CA GLY A 502 -18.48 2.66 -5.88
C GLY A 502 -17.09 3.27 -6.02
N PHE A 503 -16.08 2.50 -6.38
CA PHE A 503 -14.73 2.95 -6.65
C PHE A 503 -14.71 4.01 -7.75
N GLY A 504 -13.89 5.04 -7.59
CA GLY A 504 -13.77 6.08 -8.60
C GLY A 504 -12.53 6.94 -8.42
N LYS A 505 -12.27 7.79 -9.38
CA LYS A 505 -11.07 8.62 -9.47
C LYS A 505 -11.37 10.07 -9.79
N PHE A 506 -10.45 10.95 -9.44
CA PHE A 506 -10.40 12.31 -9.94
C PHE A 506 -9.74 12.32 -11.32
N LYS A 507 -10.27 13.15 -12.25
CA LYS A 507 -9.64 13.39 -13.56
C LYS A 507 -8.57 14.46 -13.49
N GLY A 508 -8.57 15.27 -12.43
CA GLY A 508 -7.56 16.30 -12.20
C GLY A 508 -7.20 16.33 -10.72
N LEU A 509 -5.92 16.22 -10.44
CA LEU A 509 -5.26 16.45 -9.16
C LEU A 509 -4.15 17.47 -9.38
N PRO A 510 -3.75 18.23 -8.35
CA PRO A 510 -2.61 19.15 -8.45
C PRO A 510 -1.31 18.39 -8.72
N ASN A 511 -0.44 18.97 -9.53
CA ASN A 511 0.93 18.48 -9.71
C ASN A 511 1.82 19.05 -8.59
N PRO A 512 2.49 18.19 -7.81
CA PRO A 512 3.42 18.62 -6.77
C PRO A 512 4.78 18.96 -7.35
N GLU A 513 5.49 19.83 -6.64
CA GLU A 513 6.91 20.11 -6.84
C GLU A 513 7.58 20.16 -5.46
N VAL A 514 8.53 19.28 -5.22
CA VAL A 514 9.37 19.30 -4.03
C VAL A 514 10.47 20.33 -4.25
N ILE A 515 10.56 21.31 -3.37
CA ILE A 515 11.52 22.40 -3.44
C ILE A 515 12.77 22.05 -2.65
N ALA A 516 12.59 21.53 -1.44
CA ALA A 516 13.69 21.16 -0.55
C ALA A 516 13.29 20.04 0.40
N TRP A 517 14.23 19.18 0.71
CA TRP A 517 14.21 18.23 1.80
C TRP A 517 15.58 18.20 2.46
N GLU A 518 15.66 18.48 3.75
CA GLU A 518 16.90 18.54 4.52
C GLU A 518 16.68 17.96 5.92
N THR A 519 17.59 17.15 6.38
CA THR A 519 17.60 16.59 7.73
C THR A 519 18.96 16.86 8.40
N ASN A 520 18.96 17.30 9.64
CA ASN A 520 20.17 17.56 10.39
C ASN A 520 19.92 17.50 11.91
N ASP A 521 20.97 17.68 12.72
CA ASP A 521 20.90 17.58 14.18
C ASP A 521 19.98 18.62 14.86
N HIS A 522 19.38 19.55 14.12
CA HIS A 522 18.59 20.66 14.69
C HIS A 522 17.14 20.66 14.20
N PHE A 523 16.91 20.14 13.02
CA PHE A 523 15.57 20.08 12.44
C PHE A 523 15.54 19.16 11.21
N ASP A 524 14.35 18.69 10.88
CA ASP A 524 14.02 18.25 9.53
C ASP A 524 13.21 19.33 8.84
N PHE A 525 13.45 19.55 7.55
CA PHE A 525 12.80 20.58 6.76
C PHE A 525 12.30 20.03 5.44
N PHE A 526 11.04 20.28 5.16
CA PHE A 526 10.40 20.03 3.86
C PHE A 526 9.84 21.34 3.32
N ALA A 527 10.04 21.62 2.04
CA ALA A 527 9.35 22.68 1.31
C ALA A 527 8.82 22.11 -0.01
N GLY A 528 7.56 22.41 -0.33
CA GLY A 528 6.92 21.98 -1.57
C GLY A 528 5.79 22.92 -1.99
N ARG A 529 5.45 22.87 -3.28
CA ARG A 529 4.34 23.62 -3.88
C ARG A 529 3.51 22.75 -4.80
N HIS A 530 2.32 23.22 -5.17
CA HIS A 530 1.50 22.58 -6.19
C HIS A 530 0.73 23.60 -7.02
N ASP A 531 0.31 23.21 -8.22
CA ASP A 531 -0.35 24.07 -9.19
C ASP A 531 -1.89 24.14 -9.05
N GLY A 532 -2.46 23.53 -8.00
CA GLY A 532 -3.91 23.34 -7.85
C GLY A 532 -4.76 24.60 -7.75
N PHE A 533 -4.15 25.78 -7.47
CA PHE A 533 -4.82 27.08 -7.38
C PHE A 533 -4.38 28.07 -8.47
N LYS A 534 -3.53 27.63 -9.41
CA LYS A 534 -3.04 28.46 -10.52
C LYS A 534 -4.17 28.99 -11.40
N ASN A 535 -5.27 28.21 -11.54
CA ASN A 535 -6.44 28.60 -12.33
C ASN A 535 -7.20 29.80 -11.76
N ILE A 536 -7.02 30.14 -10.49
CA ILE A 536 -7.58 31.34 -9.82
C ILE A 536 -6.53 32.39 -9.52
N GLY A 537 -5.31 32.22 -10.04
CA GLY A 537 -4.22 33.18 -9.91
C GLY A 537 -3.49 33.17 -8.57
N VAL A 538 -3.55 32.05 -7.82
CA VAL A 538 -2.86 31.90 -6.55
C VAL A 538 -1.66 30.97 -6.70
N THR A 539 -0.51 31.41 -6.21
CA THR A 539 0.66 30.57 -5.94
C THR A 539 0.60 30.10 -4.49
N TYR A 540 0.87 28.82 -4.27
CA TYR A 540 0.82 28.20 -2.94
C TYR A 540 2.06 27.37 -2.68
N THR A 541 2.64 27.54 -1.49
CA THR A 541 3.80 26.77 -1.00
C THR A 541 3.55 26.35 0.44
N ARG A 542 3.95 25.15 0.80
CA ARG A 542 3.97 24.63 2.18
C ARG A 542 5.39 24.33 2.60
N GLN A 543 5.76 24.79 3.79
CA GLN A 543 6.97 24.41 4.51
C GLN A 543 6.57 23.66 5.76
N VAL A 544 7.30 22.58 6.09
CA VAL A 544 7.12 21.81 7.33
C VAL A 544 8.49 21.67 7.99
N ILE A 545 8.57 21.99 9.26
CA ILE A 545 9.81 21.94 10.03
C ILE A 545 9.54 21.09 11.28
N PHE A 546 10.34 20.05 11.51
CA PHE A 546 10.34 19.29 12.74
C PHE A 546 11.46 19.82 13.64
N VAL A 547 11.11 20.45 14.75
CA VAL A 547 12.00 21.22 15.59
C VAL A 547 12.57 20.34 16.69
N ASN A 548 13.86 20.00 16.65
CA ASN A 548 14.58 19.26 17.71
C ASN A 548 13.81 18.06 18.28
N ASP A 549 13.10 17.33 17.44
CA ASP A 549 12.23 16.21 17.84
C ASP A 549 11.13 16.58 18.86
N GLU A 550 10.80 17.86 19.02
CA GLU A 550 9.85 18.35 20.02
C GLU A 550 8.44 18.60 19.46
N PHE A 551 8.35 19.36 18.36
CA PHE A 551 7.10 19.78 17.75
C PHE A 551 7.30 20.15 16.27
N TRP A 552 6.20 20.44 15.54
CA TRP A 552 6.28 20.85 14.14
C TRP A 552 5.83 22.30 13.95
N ILE A 553 6.46 22.96 12.99
CA ILE A 553 6.01 24.23 12.43
C ILE A 553 5.55 23.99 11.01
N VAL A 554 4.36 24.45 10.66
CA VAL A 554 3.81 24.43 9.30
C VAL A 554 3.58 25.86 8.86
N LYS A 555 4.23 26.25 7.75
CA LYS A 555 3.98 27.55 7.10
C LYS A 555 3.31 27.29 5.76
N ASP A 556 2.17 27.97 5.52
CA ASP A 556 1.43 27.93 4.26
C ASP A 556 1.41 29.33 3.65
N ASP A 557 2.18 29.53 2.59
CA ASP A 557 2.32 30.80 1.89
C ASP A 557 1.42 30.86 0.67
N PHE A 558 0.65 31.94 0.58
CA PHE A 558 -0.21 32.26 -0.56
C PHE A 558 0.11 33.65 -1.11
N ASN A 559 0.24 33.71 -2.45
CA ASN A 559 0.48 34.98 -3.16
C ASN A 559 -0.49 35.12 -4.34
N SER A 560 -1.16 36.29 -4.46
CA SER A 560 -2.10 36.57 -5.53
C SER A 560 -2.25 38.06 -5.81
N GLU A 561 -2.57 38.41 -7.04
CA GLU A 561 -2.98 39.77 -7.42
C GLU A 561 -4.39 40.13 -6.95
N ASN A 562 -5.24 39.12 -6.66
CA ASN A 562 -6.61 39.29 -6.23
C ASN A 562 -6.78 38.93 -4.74
N GLN A 563 -7.89 39.36 -4.15
CA GLN A 563 -8.24 38.98 -2.80
C GLN A 563 -8.94 37.60 -2.80
N HIS A 564 -8.52 36.75 -1.86
CA HIS A 564 -9.05 35.41 -1.64
C HIS A 564 -9.28 35.13 -0.15
N ASN A 565 -10.01 34.06 0.15
CA ASN A 565 -10.10 33.49 1.49
C ASN A 565 -9.16 32.28 1.56
N TYR A 566 -8.16 32.36 2.40
CA TYR A 566 -7.19 31.28 2.60
C TYR A 566 -7.62 30.43 3.80
N LYS A 567 -7.43 29.12 3.69
CA LYS A 567 -7.92 28.13 4.65
C LYS A 567 -6.86 27.09 4.99
N GLN A 568 -6.77 26.72 6.25
CA GLN A 568 -6.11 25.48 6.69
C GLN A 568 -7.15 24.50 7.23
N VAL A 569 -7.09 23.25 6.78
CA VAL A 569 -7.98 22.17 7.23
C VAL A 569 -7.19 21.23 8.12
N TRP A 570 -7.68 21.02 9.35
CA TRP A 570 -7.06 20.17 10.35
C TRP A 570 -8.03 19.08 10.82
N GLN A 571 -7.69 17.82 10.54
CA GLN A 571 -8.40 16.66 11.06
C GLN A 571 -8.00 16.43 12.53
N GLY A 572 -8.87 15.86 13.33
CA GLY A 572 -8.55 15.56 14.73
C GLY A 572 -9.72 14.99 15.52
N HIS A 573 -9.44 14.66 16.78
CA HIS A 573 -10.41 14.17 17.76
C HIS A 573 -10.76 15.29 18.74
N TYR A 574 -11.44 16.33 18.24
CA TYR A 574 -11.75 17.53 19.02
C TYR A 574 -12.87 17.28 20.02
N THR A 575 -12.56 17.43 21.31
CA THR A 575 -13.49 17.24 22.45
C THR A 575 -13.81 18.52 23.19
N VAL A 576 -13.19 19.64 22.79
CA VAL A 576 -13.38 20.97 23.38
C VAL A 576 -13.72 21.99 22.30
N GLU A 577 -14.32 23.12 22.68
CA GLU A 577 -14.47 24.25 21.78
C GLU A 577 -13.11 24.90 21.53
N ASN A 578 -12.87 25.27 20.27
CA ASN A 578 -11.61 25.85 19.82
C ASN A 578 -11.85 27.24 19.24
N GLY A 579 -10.94 28.16 19.49
CA GLY A 579 -10.91 29.47 18.86
C GLY A 579 -10.00 29.48 17.63
N PRO A 580 -10.02 30.55 16.83
CA PRO A 580 -9.23 30.62 15.59
C PRO A 580 -7.70 30.56 15.84
N GLY A 581 -7.23 31.05 16.98
CA GLY A 581 -5.79 31.07 17.33
C GLY A 581 -5.28 29.75 17.92
N LEU A 582 -6.15 28.89 18.46
CA LEU A 582 -5.73 27.67 19.14
C LEU A 582 -6.78 26.56 19.01
N LEU A 583 -6.40 25.44 18.39
CA LEU A 583 -7.16 24.20 18.38
C LEU A 583 -6.53 23.24 19.34
N ARG A 584 -7.36 22.44 20.03
CA ARG A 584 -6.90 21.51 21.10
C ARG A 584 -7.65 20.19 21.03
N SER A 585 -6.89 19.11 21.14
CA SER A 585 -7.39 17.75 21.25
C SER A 585 -6.81 17.06 22.47
N PHE A 586 -7.66 16.27 23.18
CA PHE A 586 -7.26 15.48 24.34
C PHE A 586 -7.50 14.00 24.09
N ALA A 587 -6.58 13.18 24.59
CA ALA A 587 -6.73 11.73 24.69
C ALA A 587 -7.02 11.30 26.15
N PRO A 588 -7.62 10.10 26.36
CA PRO A 588 -7.99 9.63 27.69
C PRO A 588 -6.82 9.40 28.66
N ASP A 589 -5.61 9.18 28.15
CA ASP A 589 -4.37 8.96 28.89
C ASP A 589 -3.69 10.26 29.36
N ALA A 590 -4.38 11.38 29.26
CA ALA A 590 -3.90 12.73 29.52
C ALA A 590 -2.84 13.26 28.54
N SER A 591 -2.59 12.56 27.43
CA SER A 591 -1.89 13.16 26.28
C SER A 591 -2.81 14.08 25.48
N GLY A 592 -2.22 14.87 24.61
CA GLY A 592 -2.96 15.74 23.71
C GLY A 592 -2.06 16.46 22.74
N HIS A 593 -2.67 17.30 21.92
CA HIS A 593 -1.92 18.23 21.07
C HIS A 593 -2.68 19.55 20.89
N ASP A 594 -1.91 20.58 20.71
CA ASP A 594 -2.38 21.92 20.39
C ASP A 594 -1.90 22.32 18.99
N ILE A 595 -2.77 22.97 18.22
CA ILE A 595 -2.46 23.62 16.93
C ILE A 595 -2.61 25.11 17.17
N LEU A 596 -1.46 25.80 17.25
CA LEU A 596 -1.37 27.21 17.59
C LEU A 596 -1.07 28.03 16.34
N GLN A 597 -1.89 29.05 16.05
CA GLN A 597 -1.61 30.04 15.01
C GLN A 597 -0.76 31.17 15.59
N LEU A 598 0.37 31.47 14.96
CA LEU A 598 1.24 32.59 15.33
C LEU A 598 0.88 33.87 14.57
N MET A 599 0.08 33.76 13.52
CA MET A 599 -0.44 34.87 12.73
C MET A 599 -1.90 35.17 13.12
N ASP A 600 -2.33 36.38 12.91
CA ASP A 600 -3.72 36.80 13.13
C ASP A 600 -4.65 36.16 12.07
N VAL A 601 -5.62 35.37 12.52
CA VAL A 601 -6.60 34.67 11.70
C VAL A 601 -8.02 35.07 12.12
N ASP A 602 -8.98 35.01 11.17
CA ASP A 602 -10.28 35.65 11.40
C ASP A 602 -11.28 34.70 12.09
N THR A 603 -11.40 33.47 11.57
CA THR A 603 -12.43 32.55 12.04
C THR A 603 -11.95 31.10 12.08
N VAL A 604 -12.66 30.28 12.88
CA VAL A 604 -12.57 28.80 12.82
C VAL A 604 -13.96 28.24 12.58
N MET A 605 -14.08 27.38 11.59
CA MET A 605 -15.29 26.59 11.34
C MET A 605 -15.10 25.17 11.86
N SER A 606 -16.10 24.68 12.58
CA SER A 606 -16.13 23.28 13.05
C SER A 606 -17.09 22.52 12.17
N ASP A 607 -16.64 21.37 11.64
CA ASP A 607 -17.48 20.49 10.82
C ASP A 607 -17.14 19.03 11.10
N GLY A 608 -17.95 18.11 10.58
CA GLY A 608 -17.75 16.70 10.78
C GLY A 608 -18.89 15.86 10.22
N THR A 609 -18.58 14.63 9.90
CA THR A 609 -19.57 13.63 9.47
C THR A 609 -19.11 12.22 9.82
N ARG A 610 -20.03 11.29 10.03
CA ARG A 610 -19.73 9.88 10.31
C ARG A 610 -18.75 9.67 11.48
N GLY A 611 -18.82 10.52 12.51
CA GLY A 611 -17.92 10.48 13.66
C GLY A 611 -16.53 11.04 13.42
N LYS A 612 -16.25 11.57 12.22
CA LYS A 612 -15.01 12.26 11.86
C LYS A 612 -15.20 13.77 11.99
N GLN A 613 -14.17 14.45 12.47
CA GLN A 613 -14.22 15.88 12.75
C GLN A 613 -13.02 16.58 12.11
N TRP A 614 -13.24 17.83 11.70
CA TRP A 614 -12.19 18.75 11.28
C TRP A 614 -12.49 20.18 11.69
N ARG A 615 -11.45 20.97 11.66
CA ARG A 615 -11.50 22.42 11.88
C ARG A 615 -10.93 23.12 10.65
N VAL A 616 -11.56 24.18 10.23
CA VAL A 616 -11.10 25.01 9.12
C VAL A 616 -10.79 26.38 9.68
N ILE A 617 -9.52 26.73 9.73
CA ILE A 617 -9.03 28.07 10.09
C ILE A 617 -9.05 28.92 8.83
N VAL A 618 -9.59 30.14 8.90
CA VAL A 618 -9.81 31.00 7.75
C VAL A 618 -9.16 32.37 7.96
N LYS A 619 -8.49 32.85 6.93
CA LYS A 619 -8.10 34.25 6.74
C LYS A 619 -8.83 34.80 5.53
N GLU A 620 -9.62 35.88 5.74
CA GLU A 620 -10.52 36.41 4.72
C GLU A 620 -9.90 37.60 3.96
N ASN A 621 -10.26 37.72 2.67
CA ASN A 621 -10.04 38.89 1.85
C ASN A 621 -8.59 39.42 1.78
N GLN A 622 -7.62 38.51 1.67
CA GLN A 622 -6.20 38.84 1.51
C GLN A 622 -5.71 38.57 0.09
N LYS A 623 -4.75 39.37 -0.39
CA LYS A 623 -3.99 39.09 -1.60
C LYS A 623 -2.89 38.08 -1.30
N ASP A 624 -2.05 38.44 -0.32
CA ASP A 624 -0.95 37.63 0.16
C ASP A 624 -1.19 37.32 1.63
N PHE A 625 -0.95 36.07 2.05
CA PHE A 625 -1.03 35.70 3.44
C PHE A 625 -0.24 34.44 3.71
N SER A 626 0.44 34.40 4.85
CA SER A 626 1.11 33.21 5.37
C SER A 626 0.45 32.78 6.66
N PHE A 627 -0.03 31.54 6.72
CA PHE A 627 -0.27 30.89 8.01
C PHE A 627 1.07 30.44 8.58
N LEU A 628 1.28 30.68 9.86
CA LEU A 628 2.40 30.15 10.62
C LEU A 628 1.83 29.40 11.82
N THR A 629 1.91 28.07 11.77
CA THR A 629 1.21 27.16 12.67
C THR A 629 2.20 26.28 13.41
N VAL A 630 2.06 26.18 14.74
CA VAL A 630 2.79 25.22 15.56
C VAL A 630 1.87 24.07 15.91
N ILE A 631 2.32 22.83 15.68
CA ILE A 631 1.66 21.59 16.10
C ILE A 631 2.46 21.04 17.27
N TYR A 632 1.92 21.16 18.47
CA TYR A 632 2.58 20.87 19.72
C TYR A 632 1.91 19.67 20.43
N PRO A 633 2.49 18.46 20.36
CA PRO A 633 2.05 17.32 21.15
C PRO A 633 2.61 17.39 22.56
N TYR A 634 1.85 16.94 23.56
CA TYR A 634 2.26 16.92 24.97
C TYR A 634 1.69 15.72 25.71
N LYS A 635 2.35 15.40 26.85
CA LYS A 635 1.84 14.49 27.88
C LYS A 635 1.51 15.27 29.14
N GLY A 636 0.37 14.94 29.76
CA GLY A 636 -0.15 15.66 30.93
C GLY A 636 -0.81 16.97 30.56
N TYR A 637 -2.05 17.19 31.01
CA TYR A 637 -2.83 18.39 30.67
C TYR A 637 -2.23 19.70 31.20
N SER A 638 -1.31 19.64 32.18
CA SER A 638 -0.57 20.80 32.65
C SER A 638 0.42 21.36 31.63
N ASN A 639 0.82 20.55 30.65
CA ASN A 639 1.83 20.94 29.64
C ASN A 639 1.20 21.56 28.39
N ARG A 640 -0.13 21.62 28.32
CA ARG A 640 -0.84 22.31 27.24
C ARG A 640 -0.48 23.80 27.18
N LEU A 641 -0.56 24.39 26.00
CA LEU A 641 -0.37 25.84 25.82
C LEU A 641 -1.48 26.62 26.54
N ASP A 642 -1.11 27.72 27.20
CA ASP A 642 -2.06 28.65 27.80
C ASP A 642 -2.47 29.71 26.76
N GLU A 643 -3.78 29.84 26.53
CA GLU A 643 -4.34 30.85 25.61
C GLU A 643 -3.96 32.30 25.98
N ASN A 644 -3.67 32.56 27.24
CA ASN A 644 -3.28 33.87 27.73
C ASN A 644 -1.75 34.06 27.83
N SER A 645 -0.95 33.04 27.61
CA SER A 645 0.49 33.08 27.73
C SER A 645 1.18 32.40 26.53
N ILE A 646 0.79 32.76 25.31
CA ILE A 646 1.33 32.23 24.04
C ILE A 646 2.82 32.58 23.85
N GLY A 647 3.51 33.04 24.88
CA GLY A 647 4.92 33.45 24.79
C GLY A 647 5.93 32.32 24.81
N ARG A 648 5.52 31.05 25.05
CA ARG A 648 6.50 29.97 25.23
C ARG A 648 5.95 28.59 24.87
N ILE A 649 6.76 27.82 24.14
CA ILE A 649 6.52 26.41 23.82
C ILE A 649 7.75 25.64 24.31
N ASN A 650 7.64 24.85 25.37
CA ASN A 650 8.78 24.24 26.07
C ASN A 650 9.81 25.32 26.44
N ASP A 651 11.05 25.23 25.97
CA ASP A 651 12.11 26.22 26.16
C ASP A 651 12.15 27.30 25.08
N TRP A 652 11.24 27.25 24.10
CA TRP A 652 11.15 28.19 22.98
C TRP A 652 10.24 29.37 23.34
N LYS A 653 10.75 30.58 23.15
CA LYS A 653 10.01 31.85 23.31
C LYS A 653 9.43 32.24 21.97
N VAL A 654 8.12 32.48 21.93
CA VAL A 654 7.38 32.90 20.72
C VAL A 654 7.35 34.44 20.63
N GLY A 655 7.68 34.98 19.47
CA GLY A 655 7.71 36.44 19.22
C GLY A 655 8.71 37.20 20.04
N LEU A 656 9.53 36.56 20.87
CA LEU A 656 10.57 37.15 21.69
C LEU A 656 11.91 36.58 21.30
N SER A 657 12.79 37.45 20.77
CA SER A 657 14.12 37.09 20.34
C SER A 657 15.13 38.09 20.84
N GLU A 658 16.39 37.71 20.99
CA GLU A 658 17.52 38.64 21.15
C GLU A 658 17.81 39.42 19.85
N TRP A 659 17.21 38.99 18.74
CA TRP A 659 17.28 39.62 17.44
C TRP A 659 16.09 40.57 17.26
N GLU A 660 16.37 41.79 16.88
CA GLU A 660 15.35 42.76 16.44
C GLU A 660 14.98 42.45 14.98
N LEU A 661 13.70 42.11 14.75
CA LEU A 661 13.17 41.75 13.41
C LEU A 661 12.57 42.97 12.72
N GLU A 662 12.80 43.10 11.41
CA GLU A 662 12.09 44.04 10.54
C GLU A 662 11.22 43.25 9.55
N GLY A 663 10.01 43.70 9.31
CA GLY A 663 9.00 43.10 8.46
C GLY A 663 7.64 43.13 9.15
N ASP A 664 6.57 43.45 8.41
CA ASP A 664 5.22 43.62 8.97
C ASP A 664 4.64 42.34 9.53
N ALA A 665 5.03 41.19 8.94
CA ALA A 665 4.62 39.85 9.34
C ALA A 665 5.72 39.07 10.08
N ALA A 666 6.87 39.71 10.39
CA ALA A 666 8.01 39.04 10.96
C ALA A 666 7.72 38.41 12.31
N ASN A 667 8.04 37.10 12.45
CA ASN A 667 7.81 36.32 13.66
C ASN A 667 9.05 35.47 14.00
N SER A 668 9.14 35.01 15.24
CA SER A 668 10.25 34.15 15.66
C SER A 668 9.89 33.16 16.76
N LEU A 669 10.63 32.05 16.78
CA LEU A 669 10.72 31.13 17.91
C LEU A 669 12.19 31.03 18.31
N SER A 670 12.52 31.37 19.55
CA SER A 670 13.91 31.43 20.05
C SER A 670 14.12 30.58 21.29
N SER A 671 15.18 29.82 21.31
CA SER A 671 15.81 29.23 22.51
C SER A 671 17.16 29.89 22.80
N ASP A 672 17.91 29.47 23.81
CA ASP A 672 19.14 30.14 24.26
C ASP A 672 20.19 30.40 23.14
N SER A 673 20.32 29.49 22.16
CA SER A 673 21.32 29.61 21.11
C SER A 673 20.78 29.45 19.70
N SER A 674 19.47 29.24 19.57
CA SER A 674 18.79 28.90 18.31
C SER A 674 17.58 29.78 18.11
N THR A 675 17.36 30.23 16.88
CA THR A 675 16.22 31.08 16.53
C THR A 675 15.70 30.72 15.14
N TYR A 676 14.42 30.36 15.05
CA TYR A 676 13.66 30.34 13.80
C TYR A 676 13.09 31.72 13.57
N VAL A 677 13.27 32.26 12.41
CA VAL A 677 12.74 33.56 11.98
C VAL A 677 11.96 33.38 10.70
N PHE A 678 10.79 33.98 10.65
CA PHE A 678 9.86 33.91 9.51
C PHE A 678 9.47 35.33 9.06
N ASP A 679 9.29 35.51 7.75
CA ASP A 679 8.78 36.71 7.10
C ASP A 679 9.57 38.04 7.44
N ALA A 680 10.84 37.92 7.79
CA ALA A 680 11.66 39.07 8.12
C ALA A 680 12.37 39.65 6.89
N THR A 681 12.45 40.99 6.76
CA THR A 681 13.26 41.68 5.76
C THR A 681 14.68 41.97 6.28
N ALA A 682 14.81 42.08 7.60
CA ALA A 682 16.11 42.17 8.27
C ALA A 682 16.05 41.58 9.69
N ILE A 683 17.19 41.02 10.12
CA ILE A 683 17.38 40.43 11.43
C ILE A 683 18.61 41.12 12.07
N LYS A 684 18.40 41.93 13.12
CA LYS A 684 19.45 42.73 13.76
C LYS A 684 19.85 42.12 15.07
N GLY A 685 21.04 41.55 15.13
CA GLY A 685 21.66 41.05 16.36
C GLY A 685 22.68 42.01 16.96
N GLN A 686 23.33 41.60 18.03
CA GLN A 686 24.35 42.41 18.70
C GLN A 686 25.59 42.64 17.83
N LYS A 687 26.08 41.63 17.11
CA LYS A 687 27.30 41.64 16.31
C LYS A 687 27.05 41.85 14.81
N PHE A 688 25.91 41.45 14.31
CA PHE A 688 25.59 41.45 12.88
C PHE A 688 24.17 41.94 12.61
N THR A 689 23.93 42.40 11.40
CA THR A 689 22.60 42.46 10.79
C THR A 689 22.58 41.54 9.57
N ILE A 690 21.58 40.71 9.48
CA ILE A 690 21.28 39.87 8.31
C ILE A 690 20.17 40.62 7.56
N GLN A 691 20.38 40.92 6.29
CA GLN A 691 19.42 41.65 5.45
C GLN A 691 19.18 40.89 4.18
N ALA A 692 17.90 40.67 3.82
CA ALA A 692 17.48 40.07 2.58
C ALA A 692 17.03 41.12 1.56
N GLU A 693 16.96 40.76 0.29
CA GLU A 693 16.35 41.56 -0.77
C GLU A 693 14.82 41.45 -0.78
N GLY A 694 14.27 40.37 -0.21
CA GLY A 694 12.85 40.12 0.01
C GLY A 694 12.57 39.73 1.45
N VAL A 695 11.54 38.95 1.69
CA VAL A 695 11.28 38.30 2.99
C VAL A 695 12.18 37.07 3.13
N LEU A 696 12.50 36.72 4.36
CA LEU A 696 13.49 35.70 4.73
C LEU A 696 12.95 34.79 5.81
N ASP A 697 12.99 33.51 5.53
CA ASP A 697 12.76 32.44 6.49
C ASP A 697 14.06 31.70 6.79
N VAL A 698 14.54 31.77 8.04
CA VAL A 698 15.83 31.16 8.40
C VAL A 698 15.83 30.55 9.77
N PHE A 699 16.62 29.50 9.92
CA PHE A 699 17.09 29.04 11.22
C PHE A 699 18.50 29.56 11.50
N ILE A 700 18.68 30.20 12.64
CA ILE A 700 19.95 30.75 13.10
C ILE A 700 20.41 29.97 14.33
N LYS A 701 21.60 29.38 14.24
CA LYS A 701 22.28 28.73 15.37
C LYS A 701 23.57 29.49 15.69
N ARG A 702 23.74 29.84 16.95
CA ARG A 702 24.94 30.55 17.43
C ARG A 702 25.76 29.65 18.34
N THR A 703 27.06 29.64 18.10
CA THR A 703 28.09 29.09 19.00
C THR A 703 29.02 30.21 19.47
N GLU A 704 30.02 29.90 20.28
CA GLU A 704 31.00 30.90 20.75
C GLU A 704 31.72 31.60 19.61
N ASN A 705 32.03 30.87 18.52
CA ASN A 705 32.88 31.36 17.42
C ASN A 705 32.22 31.39 16.04
N GLN A 706 30.99 30.84 15.91
CA GLN A 706 30.34 30.67 14.62
C GLN A 706 28.86 31.02 14.66
N LEU A 707 28.37 31.54 13.55
CA LEU A 707 26.97 31.74 13.23
C LEU A 707 26.61 30.80 12.07
N PHE A 708 25.64 29.93 12.30
CA PHE A 708 25.06 29.09 11.27
C PHE A 708 23.73 29.70 10.84
N ILE A 709 23.55 29.91 9.55
CA ILE A 709 22.33 30.42 8.94
C ILE A 709 21.84 29.34 7.96
N TYR A 710 20.68 28.75 8.20
CA TYR A 710 20.05 27.83 7.29
C TYR A 710 18.86 28.51 6.63
N SER A 711 18.75 28.40 5.32
CA SER A 711 17.57 28.89 4.59
C SER A 711 16.40 27.90 4.81
N LEU A 712 15.29 28.44 5.26
CA LEU A 712 13.99 27.76 5.32
C LEU A 712 13.05 28.31 4.25
N ASP A 713 13.55 29.19 3.37
CA ASP A 713 12.79 29.78 2.26
C ASP A 713 12.39 28.70 1.23
N SER A 714 11.35 28.98 0.50
CA SER A 714 10.91 28.17 -0.66
C SER A 714 11.54 28.63 -1.98
N GLU A 715 12.33 29.72 -1.95
CA GLU A 715 13.05 30.28 -3.10
C GLU A 715 14.45 30.69 -2.69
N SER A 716 15.36 30.76 -3.67
CA SER A 716 16.72 31.24 -3.44
C SER A 716 16.71 32.70 -2.99
N GLN A 717 17.34 33.03 -1.85
CA GLN A 717 17.39 34.35 -1.26
C GLN A 717 18.80 34.90 -1.26
N SER A 718 18.93 36.15 -1.66
CA SER A 718 20.19 36.92 -1.60
C SER A 718 20.32 37.64 -0.25
N ILE A 719 21.20 37.11 0.60
CA ILE A 719 21.38 37.58 1.96
C ILE A 719 22.68 38.37 2.09
N THR A 720 22.62 39.51 2.77
CA THR A 720 23.77 40.32 3.11
C THR A 720 24.00 40.32 4.63
N LEU A 721 25.14 39.82 5.06
CA LEU A 721 25.60 39.92 6.43
C LEU A 721 26.37 41.22 6.63
N ILE A 722 25.94 42.05 7.57
CA ILE A 722 26.52 43.36 7.87
C ILE A 722 27.07 43.35 9.30
N PRO A 723 28.40 43.25 9.52
CA PRO A 723 28.96 43.33 10.85
C PRO A 723 28.75 44.70 11.50
N LYS A 724 28.44 44.74 12.80
CA LYS A 724 28.44 45.98 13.60
C LYS A 724 29.86 46.29 14.06
N GLY A 725 30.69 46.89 13.21
CA GLY A 725 32.09 47.19 13.53
C GLY A 725 32.99 47.30 12.28
N LYS A 726 34.28 46.94 12.43
CA LYS A 726 35.28 47.10 11.33
C LYS A 726 35.24 45.91 10.31
N GLY A 727 34.26 45.01 10.34
CA GLY A 727 34.10 43.88 9.40
C GLY A 727 33.68 44.33 8.00
N LYS A 728 33.91 43.48 6.99
CA LYS A 728 33.39 43.68 5.65
C LYS A 728 31.98 43.11 5.54
N LYS A 729 31.14 43.78 4.75
CA LYS A 729 29.86 43.17 4.34
C LYS A 729 30.13 41.95 3.49
N GLU A 730 29.43 40.85 3.78
CA GLU A 730 29.45 39.64 2.99
C GLU A 730 28.06 39.39 2.39
N ARG A 731 28.03 38.99 1.14
CA ARG A 731 26.79 38.66 0.45
C ARG A 731 26.85 37.21 -0.06
N LYS A 732 25.78 36.48 0.15
CA LYS A 732 25.63 35.11 -0.33
C LYS A 732 24.19 34.84 -0.75
N THR A 733 24.01 34.14 -1.84
CA THR A 733 22.72 33.55 -2.20
C THR A 733 22.61 32.20 -1.50
N LEU A 734 21.51 31.96 -0.78
CA LEU A 734 21.16 30.70 -0.16
C LEU A 734 20.02 30.09 -0.93
N GLU A 735 20.23 28.85 -1.36
CA GLU A 735 19.20 28.00 -1.92
C GLU A 735 18.33 27.43 -0.77
N PRO A 736 17.07 27.05 -1.03
CA PRO A 736 16.22 26.36 -0.05
C PRO A 736 16.95 25.20 0.62
N GLY A 737 16.87 25.09 1.95
CA GLY A 737 17.58 24.08 2.75
C GLY A 737 19.09 24.26 2.90
N SER A 738 19.71 25.23 2.20
CA SER A 738 21.16 25.41 2.22
C SER A 738 21.66 26.15 3.47
N ARG A 739 22.96 26.01 3.76
CA ARG A 739 23.62 26.56 4.96
C ARG A 739 24.72 27.54 4.65
N TRP A 740 24.79 28.61 5.44
CA TRP A 740 25.91 29.50 5.51
C TRP A 740 26.53 29.49 6.90
N VAL A 741 27.82 29.26 7.00
CA VAL A 741 28.60 29.34 8.25
C VAL A 741 29.47 30.58 8.21
N VAL A 742 29.43 31.37 9.26
CA VAL A 742 30.19 32.62 9.44
C VAL A 742 30.99 32.55 10.72
N ASP A 743 32.31 32.70 10.64
CA ASP A 743 33.20 32.81 11.78
C ASP A 743 33.22 34.22 12.35
N TYR A 744 33.28 34.39 13.68
CA TYR A 744 33.32 35.72 14.32
C TYR A 744 34.12 35.79 15.63
#